data_dd4ffe3fb2eb076bf3c9223f9b377f5b
#
_entry.id   dd4ffe3fb2eb076bf3c9223f9b377f5b
#
_cell.length_a   1.000
_cell.length_b   1.000
_cell.length_c   1.000
_cell.angle_alpha   90.00
_cell.angle_beta   90.00
_cell.angle_gamma   90.00
#
_symmetry.space_group_name_H-M   'P 1'
#
loop_
_entity.id
_entity.type
_entity.pdbx_description
1 polymer ?
#
loop_
_entity_poly.entity_id
_entity_poly.type
_entity_poly.pdbx_seq_one_letter_code
_entity_poly.pdbx_strand_id
1 'polypeptide(L)'
;MSTNKDTGHHSEYVPLEDQKIINVEINKEMRKSFLDYSMSVIVSRALPDVRDGLKPVHRRILYTMYENGLYPEKAYRKCADTVGSVLGRYHPHGDASVYYAMVRLAQDFSMRYPLVDGHGNFGSVDGDPPAAYRYTESRMSKISMEMLTNLDKDTVDMMRNYDDRLNEPVVLPSRFPNLLVNGSTGIAVGMATNIPPHNMREVIDGICCLIDNPDATLEDIMEHIKGPDFPTAGIIMGRAGIRAAYATGRGKVTLRARAEIVENEKNGRFKIVVTELPYQVNKARLIESIAELVKDKRIEGISDINDYSSDRAGMRMEIDLKRDANPQVILNQLYSYTQLQISYGIIQLAIVDGEPKILTLKQILEKYIDFQKEVIIRRTKFDLKKALEREHILEGLARAIDIVDEIIATIRACKGGQAEAKAAIMEKFDFDDVQAAAIVAFRLGQLAGLEIQKIHNEMEELQSKINYFNEILSSDEKVLSIVKDELSAIGNKFGDDRRTEIVNVSGEVDIEDLIPNENCVFTLTTLGYIKRQSVDTYQTQHRGGRGVKGMTRREEDVAETMFTCSTHDYIMFFTSEGKVYRLKGYEIPEGSRNSKGMNIVNILPLGADEKVTAMIRVPEFGTKKLYLCMLTKNGVIKRTELDAYKNVRKNGIFAINLDEGDELRFVKLTDGEKQILIATRKGMCISFNENDARCIGRTARGVKAITLSEGDEIAGMCVPEENKKVLTVSETGFGRRSEFDNYRVQSRGGKGLINYHTETYGDVAAVAMVGEDEDVIMISSDGIIIRIPAKDISVFARPSKGVRVMKTNEGEKVATLSITEHETEDESSESDAENDGEVPVTKGNAEGEKAAEADESKENPTEIG
;
A
#
# COMPACT_ATOMS: atom_id res chain seq x y z
N MET A 1 35.26 57.07 -34.82
CA MET A 1 34.25 57.57 -33.89
C MET A 1 33.04 56.67 -33.99
N SER A 2 32.93 55.71 -33.11
CA SER A 2 31.78 54.79 -33.06
C SER A 2 31.23 54.85 -31.64
N THR A 3 30.01 55.38 -31.56
CA THR A 3 29.30 55.52 -30.31
C THR A 3 28.66 54.20 -29.90
N ASN A 4 29.14 53.63 -28.84
CA ASN A 4 28.50 52.54 -28.14
C ASN A 4 27.17 53.05 -27.55
N LYS A 5 26.05 52.44 -27.92
CA LYS A 5 24.79 52.54 -27.20
C LYS A 5 24.71 51.46 -26.14
N ASP A 6 24.93 51.88 -24.92
CA ASP A 6 24.66 51.11 -23.71
C ASP A 6 23.14 50.96 -23.57
N THR A 7 22.60 49.79 -23.80
CA THR A 7 21.21 49.46 -23.45
C THR A 7 21.19 48.92 -22.02
N GLY A 8 21.31 49.84 -21.07
CA GLY A 8 21.04 49.53 -19.67
C GLY A 8 19.58 49.11 -19.48
N HIS A 9 19.30 47.84 -19.17
CA HIS A 9 18.05 47.46 -18.57
C HIS A 9 18.00 48.04 -17.17
N HIS A 10 17.41 49.26 -17.05
CA HIS A 10 16.93 49.73 -15.76
C HIS A 10 15.72 48.87 -15.38
N SER A 11 15.84 48.01 -14.39
CA SER A 11 14.67 47.54 -13.67
C SER A 11 14.01 48.76 -13.05
N GLU A 12 12.84 49.17 -13.53
CA GLU A 12 12.03 50.19 -12.90
C GLU A 12 11.78 49.81 -11.47
N TYR A 13 12.36 50.56 -10.55
CA TYR A 13 12.12 50.43 -9.12
C TYR A 13 10.69 50.92 -8.85
N VAL A 14 9.78 49.97 -8.58
CA VAL A 14 8.40 50.32 -8.18
C VAL A 14 8.45 50.82 -6.74
N PRO A 15 8.03 52.05 -6.43
CA PRO A 15 7.98 52.54 -5.06
C PRO A 15 7.15 51.61 -4.16
N LEU A 16 7.52 51.53 -2.88
CA LEU A 16 6.82 50.66 -1.89
C LEU A 16 5.32 51.01 -1.75
N GLU A 17 4.93 52.23 -2.04
CA GLU A 17 3.56 52.74 -1.98
C GLU A 17 2.66 52.14 -3.09
N ASP A 18 3.24 51.73 -4.21
CA ASP A 18 2.52 51.13 -5.33
C ASP A 18 2.53 49.59 -5.32
N GLN A 19 3.16 49.00 -4.31
CA GLN A 19 3.21 47.52 -4.17
C GLN A 19 1.96 47.01 -3.47
N LYS A 20 1.32 45.99 -4.04
CA LYS A 20 0.19 45.33 -3.43
C LYS A 20 0.72 44.36 -2.36
N ILE A 21 0.75 44.79 -1.11
CA ILE A 21 1.11 43.93 0.01
C ILE A 21 -0.09 43.03 0.37
N ILE A 22 0.08 41.74 0.24
CA ILE A 22 -0.92 40.75 0.63
C ILE A 22 -0.43 40.07 1.92
N ASN A 23 -1.23 40.19 2.99
CA ASN A 23 -0.95 39.49 4.22
C ASN A 23 -1.22 37.98 4.04
N VAL A 24 -0.19 37.18 4.17
CA VAL A 24 -0.28 35.73 4.10
C VAL A 24 0.00 35.14 5.48
N GLU A 25 -0.93 34.35 5.97
CA GLU A 25 -0.76 33.62 7.23
C GLU A 25 0.26 32.49 7.03
N ILE A 26 1.40 32.57 7.75
CA ILE A 26 2.51 31.62 7.59
C ILE A 26 2.08 30.17 7.76
N ASN A 27 1.13 29.89 8.68
CA ASN A 27 0.62 28.53 8.88
C ASN A 27 -0.15 27.98 7.67
N LYS A 28 -0.91 28.83 6.97
CA LYS A 28 -1.63 28.46 5.75
C LYS A 28 -0.67 28.21 4.60
N GLU A 29 0.30 29.11 4.42
CA GLU A 29 1.28 29.00 3.35
C GLU A 29 2.18 27.76 3.55
N MET A 30 2.67 27.55 4.77
CA MET A 30 3.45 26.38 5.09
C MET A 30 2.68 25.07 4.88
N ARG A 31 1.40 25.01 5.29
CA ARG A 31 0.57 23.81 5.06
C ARG A 31 0.35 23.54 3.58
N LYS A 32 0.06 24.59 2.79
CA LYS A 32 -0.15 24.47 1.34
C LYS A 32 1.13 24.00 0.66
N SER A 33 2.22 24.70 0.88
CA SER A 33 3.53 24.40 0.27
C SER A 33 4.03 23.01 0.66
N PHE A 34 3.82 22.57 1.92
CA PHE A 34 4.18 21.22 2.37
C PHE A 34 3.31 20.16 1.71
N LEU A 35 2.01 20.43 1.52
CA LEU A 35 1.12 19.51 0.82
C LEU A 35 1.53 19.36 -0.66
N ASP A 36 1.74 20.48 -1.35
CA ASP A 36 2.16 20.50 -2.75
C ASP A 36 3.50 19.78 -2.95
N TYR A 37 4.48 20.04 -2.07
CA TYR A 37 5.76 19.34 -2.06
C TYR A 37 5.59 17.84 -1.79
N SER A 38 4.79 17.47 -0.79
CA SER A 38 4.55 16.06 -0.44
C SER A 38 3.89 15.29 -1.58
N MET A 39 2.88 15.89 -2.22
CA MET A 39 2.21 15.30 -3.39
C MET A 39 3.19 15.12 -4.56
N SER A 40 4.03 16.12 -4.83
CA SER A 40 5.05 16.03 -5.86
C SER A 40 6.06 14.91 -5.59
N VAL A 41 6.56 14.77 -4.34
CA VAL A 41 7.49 13.71 -3.96
C VAL A 41 6.83 12.33 -4.05
N ILE A 42 5.57 12.19 -3.66
CA ILE A 42 4.83 10.93 -3.68
C ILE A 42 4.57 10.49 -5.13
N VAL A 43 3.92 11.34 -5.93
CA VAL A 43 3.42 10.95 -7.26
C VAL A 43 4.51 11.03 -8.33
N SER A 44 5.40 12.05 -8.26
CA SER A 44 6.31 12.38 -9.36
C SER A 44 7.79 12.09 -9.08
N ARG A 45 8.14 11.41 -7.98
CA ARG A 45 9.56 11.17 -7.65
C ARG A 45 9.86 9.80 -7.05
N ALA A 46 9.25 9.45 -5.89
CA ALA A 46 9.74 8.38 -5.03
C ALA A 46 9.09 7.02 -5.30
N LEU A 47 7.82 7.00 -5.70
CA LEU A 47 7.04 5.77 -5.85
C LEU A 47 6.95 5.30 -7.30
N PRO A 48 6.93 3.97 -7.54
CA PRO A 48 6.72 3.40 -8.85
C PRO A 48 5.23 3.42 -9.23
N ASP A 49 4.93 3.51 -10.54
CA ASP A 49 3.59 3.23 -11.07
C ASP A 49 3.36 1.71 -11.11
N VAL A 50 2.16 1.26 -10.77
CA VAL A 50 1.82 -0.17 -10.72
C VAL A 50 1.90 -0.83 -12.10
N ARG A 51 1.65 -0.08 -13.18
CA ARG A 51 1.57 -0.54 -14.56
C ARG A 51 2.93 -0.92 -15.15
N ASP A 52 3.94 -0.05 -15.02
CA ASP A 52 5.27 -0.27 -15.59
C ASP A 52 6.38 -0.49 -14.54
N GLY A 53 6.06 -0.33 -13.25
CA GLY A 53 7.01 -0.53 -12.15
C GLY A 53 8.13 0.49 -12.06
N LEU A 54 8.05 1.58 -12.82
CA LEU A 54 9.12 2.58 -12.92
C LEU A 54 8.79 3.85 -12.14
N LYS A 55 9.84 4.44 -11.58
CA LYS A 55 9.79 5.83 -11.13
C LYS A 55 9.97 6.75 -12.35
N PRO A 56 9.52 8.02 -12.27
CA PRO A 56 9.64 8.96 -13.40
C PRO A 56 11.05 9.08 -13.96
N VAL A 57 12.08 9.12 -13.10
CA VAL A 57 13.48 9.21 -13.56
C VAL A 57 13.90 7.99 -14.38
N HIS A 58 13.53 6.77 -13.96
CA HIS A 58 13.86 5.53 -14.68
C HIS A 58 13.15 5.48 -16.04
N ARG A 59 11.86 5.86 -16.07
CA ARG A 59 11.07 5.93 -17.30
C ARG A 59 11.67 6.91 -18.29
N ARG A 60 12.05 8.09 -17.86
CA ARG A 60 12.69 9.13 -18.68
C ARG A 60 14.05 8.69 -19.21
N ILE A 61 14.84 7.95 -18.44
CA ILE A 61 16.11 7.38 -18.89
C ILE A 61 15.86 6.41 -20.05
N LEU A 62 14.99 5.41 -19.88
CA LEU A 62 14.70 4.41 -20.91
C LEU A 62 14.09 5.05 -22.16
N TYR A 63 13.15 5.97 -21.99
CA TYR A 63 12.53 6.69 -23.09
C TYR A 63 13.56 7.52 -23.88
N THR A 64 14.46 8.25 -23.20
CA THR A 64 15.54 9.02 -23.85
C THR A 64 16.50 8.11 -24.59
N MET A 65 16.86 6.95 -24.01
CA MET A 65 17.73 5.98 -24.69
C MET A 65 17.06 5.43 -25.96
N TYR A 66 15.74 5.18 -25.92
CA TYR A 66 14.94 4.75 -27.07
C TYR A 66 14.94 5.82 -28.19
N GLU A 67 14.64 7.09 -27.86
CA GLU A 67 14.64 8.19 -28.82
C GLU A 67 16.02 8.41 -29.45
N ASN A 68 17.10 8.26 -28.67
CA ASN A 68 18.48 8.38 -29.14
C ASN A 68 18.95 7.14 -29.93
N GLY A 69 18.13 6.12 -30.11
CA GLY A 69 18.42 4.90 -30.84
C GLY A 69 19.52 4.04 -30.22
N LEU A 70 19.61 4.05 -28.86
CA LEU A 70 20.62 3.27 -28.12
C LEU A 70 20.15 1.83 -27.90
N TYR A 71 19.83 1.15 -29.01
CA TYR A 71 19.33 -0.23 -29.02
C TYR A 71 20.44 -1.25 -28.67
N PRO A 72 20.09 -2.45 -28.22
CA PRO A 72 21.01 -3.49 -27.81
C PRO A 72 22.04 -3.89 -28.91
N GLU A 73 21.65 -3.77 -30.17
CA GLU A 73 22.48 -4.13 -31.34
C GLU A 73 23.40 -2.98 -31.76
N LYS A 74 23.22 -1.79 -31.20
CA LYS A 74 24.04 -0.62 -31.52
C LYS A 74 25.29 -0.54 -30.66
N ALA A 75 26.25 0.28 -31.08
CA ALA A 75 27.43 0.57 -30.28
C ALA A 75 27.03 1.30 -28.96
N TYR A 76 27.82 1.07 -27.91
CA TYR A 76 27.71 1.83 -26.67
C TYR A 76 28.00 3.32 -26.92
N ARG A 77 27.31 4.17 -26.11
CA ARG A 77 27.61 5.59 -26.05
C ARG A 77 27.96 6.00 -24.62
N LYS A 78 28.71 7.07 -24.47
CA LYS A 78 29.04 7.63 -23.16
C LYS A 78 27.77 7.91 -22.35
N CYS A 79 27.76 7.53 -21.07
CA CYS A 79 26.65 7.80 -20.18
C CYS A 79 26.33 9.31 -20.10
N ALA A 80 27.33 10.16 -20.31
CA ALA A 80 27.18 11.60 -20.38
C ALA A 80 26.17 12.06 -21.45
N ASP A 81 26.11 11.38 -22.60
CA ASP A 81 25.16 11.69 -23.69
C ASP A 81 23.71 11.44 -23.23
N THR A 82 23.47 10.28 -22.63
CA THR A 82 22.15 9.95 -22.08
C THR A 82 21.74 10.88 -20.94
N VAL A 83 22.64 11.10 -19.96
CA VAL A 83 22.38 11.97 -18.79
C VAL A 83 22.05 13.39 -19.25
N GLY A 84 22.87 13.95 -20.16
CA GLY A 84 22.65 15.30 -20.72
C GLY A 84 21.31 15.42 -21.47
N SER A 85 20.97 14.41 -22.28
CA SER A 85 19.69 14.38 -23.01
C SER A 85 18.47 14.28 -22.07
N VAL A 86 18.55 13.46 -21.01
CA VAL A 86 17.49 13.34 -20.00
C VAL A 86 17.27 14.66 -19.27
N LEU A 87 18.35 15.33 -18.83
CA LEU A 87 18.28 16.60 -18.12
C LEU A 87 17.68 17.70 -19.01
N GLY A 88 18.15 17.81 -20.23
CA GLY A 88 17.73 18.88 -21.13
C GLY A 88 16.32 18.71 -21.68
N ARG A 89 15.80 17.47 -21.74
CA ARG A 89 14.51 17.21 -22.38
C ARG A 89 13.38 16.92 -21.38
N TYR A 90 13.64 16.16 -20.31
CA TYR A 90 12.57 15.55 -19.52
C TYR A 90 12.71 15.70 -18.00
N HIS A 91 13.93 15.77 -17.45
CA HIS A 91 14.15 15.68 -16.01
C HIS A 91 15.05 16.78 -15.47
N PRO A 92 14.52 17.99 -15.16
CA PRO A 92 15.30 19.17 -14.78
C PRO A 92 15.79 19.09 -13.32
N HIS A 93 16.67 18.11 -13.02
CA HIS A 93 17.28 17.87 -11.70
C HIS A 93 18.79 17.68 -11.83
N GLY A 94 19.48 17.40 -10.74
CA GLY A 94 20.92 17.20 -10.74
C GLY A 94 21.37 16.02 -11.61
N ASP A 95 22.46 16.18 -12.37
CA ASP A 95 23.08 15.16 -13.22
C ASP A 95 23.46 13.89 -12.47
N ALA A 96 24.01 14.03 -11.26
CA ALA A 96 24.35 12.92 -10.41
C ALA A 96 23.13 12.02 -10.10
N SER A 97 21.93 12.61 -9.87
CA SER A 97 20.73 11.84 -9.58
C SER A 97 20.30 10.97 -10.76
N VAL A 98 20.37 11.51 -11.98
CA VAL A 98 20.05 10.77 -13.21
C VAL A 98 21.10 9.70 -13.47
N TYR A 99 22.39 10.03 -13.29
CA TYR A 99 23.46 9.08 -13.50
C TYR A 99 23.37 7.89 -12.53
N TYR A 100 23.23 8.13 -11.23
CA TYR A 100 23.09 7.04 -10.25
C TYR A 100 21.83 6.21 -10.46
N ALA A 101 20.73 6.81 -10.92
CA ALA A 101 19.55 6.05 -11.31
C ALA A 101 19.84 5.10 -12.49
N MET A 102 20.54 5.59 -13.53
CA MET A 102 20.96 4.79 -14.67
C MET A 102 21.95 3.70 -14.29
N VAL A 103 22.92 4.02 -13.42
CA VAL A 103 23.88 3.05 -12.86
C VAL A 103 23.14 1.90 -12.19
N ARG A 104 22.16 2.19 -11.34
CA ARG A 104 21.38 1.16 -10.66
C ARG A 104 20.64 0.25 -11.64
N LEU A 105 20.12 0.78 -12.75
CA LEU A 105 19.47 -0.03 -13.79
C LEU A 105 20.43 -0.98 -14.52
N ALA A 106 21.74 -0.74 -14.44
CA ALA A 106 22.78 -1.56 -15.04
C ALA A 106 23.44 -2.57 -14.09
N GLN A 107 23.24 -2.41 -12.75
CA GLN A 107 23.88 -3.27 -11.76
C GLN A 107 23.16 -4.62 -11.65
N ASP A 108 23.82 -5.71 -11.90
CA ASP A 108 23.31 -7.08 -11.81
C ASP A 108 23.10 -7.57 -10.37
N PHE A 109 23.75 -6.94 -9.39
CA PHE A 109 23.54 -7.16 -7.97
C PHE A 109 22.42 -6.28 -7.36
N SER A 110 21.92 -5.28 -8.11
CA SER A 110 20.81 -4.40 -7.70
C SER A 110 19.50 -4.76 -8.40
N MET A 111 19.57 -5.15 -9.68
CA MET A 111 18.42 -5.48 -10.51
C MET A 111 18.41 -6.98 -10.80
N ARG A 112 17.26 -7.62 -10.63
CA ARG A 112 17.12 -9.04 -10.96
C ARG A 112 17.24 -9.29 -12.47
N TYR A 113 16.72 -8.33 -13.26
CA TYR A 113 16.84 -8.27 -14.72
C TYR A 113 17.25 -6.85 -15.11
N PRO A 114 18.56 -6.59 -15.32
CA PRO A 114 19.06 -5.25 -15.65
C PRO A 114 18.43 -4.67 -16.91
N LEU A 115 18.01 -3.39 -16.86
CA LEU A 115 17.37 -2.69 -17.97
C LEU A 115 18.38 -1.89 -18.82
N VAL A 116 19.56 -1.64 -18.29
CA VAL A 116 20.67 -0.95 -18.99
C VAL A 116 21.84 -1.92 -19.12
N ASP A 117 22.44 -1.98 -20.29
CA ASP A 117 23.68 -2.69 -20.57
C ASP A 117 24.83 -1.68 -20.45
N GLY A 118 25.62 -1.84 -19.38
CA GLY A 118 26.70 -0.94 -19.00
C GLY A 118 28.08 -1.48 -19.40
N HIS A 119 28.97 -0.60 -19.88
CA HIS A 119 30.37 -0.92 -20.18
C HIS A 119 31.30 0.01 -19.39
N GLY A 120 32.15 -0.57 -18.57
CA GLY A 120 33.08 0.10 -17.65
C GLY A 120 32.73 -0.18 -16.19
N ASN A 121 33.21 0.67 -15.27
CA ASN A 121 32.94 0.50 -13.84
C ASN A 121 31.59 1.14 -13.43
N PHE A 122 30.58 0.31 -13.11
CA PHE A 122 29.28 0.69 -12.60
C PHE A 122 29.13 0.45 -11.09
N GLY A 123 30.23 0.37 -10.35
CA GLY A 123 30.23 0.08 -8.91
C GLY A 123 30.32 -1.41 -8.63
N SER A 124 30.45 -1.77 -7.36
CA SER A 124 30.58 -3.16 -6.89
C SER A 124 29.72 -3.46 -5.66
N VAL A 125 29.64 -4.75 -5.30
CA VAL A 125 28.98 -5.21 -4.05
C VAL A 125 29.74 -4.71 -2.81
N ASP A 126 31.01 -4.30 -2.96
CA ASP A 126 31.82 -3.67 -1.91
C ASP A 126 31.44 -2.23 -1.62
N GLY A 127 30.53 -1.68 -2.44
CA GLY A 127 30.05 -0.31 -2.29
C GLY A 127 30.95 0.72 -2.97
N ASP A 128 31.88 0.28 -3.83
CA ASP A 128 32.65 1.18 -4.66
C ASP A 128 31.73 2.03 -5.53
N PRO A 129 31.98 3.34 -5.63
CA PRO A 129 31.20 4.19 -6.51
C PRO A 129 31.48 3.86 -7.98
N PRO A 130 30.51 4.11 -8.88
CA PRO A 130 30.75 4.00 -10.31
C PRO A 130 31.76 5.06 -10.74
N ALA A 131 32.52 4.76 -11.82
CA ALA A 131 33.34 5.77 -12.46
C ALA A 131 32.49 6.94 -12.98
N ALA A 132 33.10 8.12 -13.12
CA ALA A 132 32.36 9.29 -13.61
C ALA A 132 31.76 9.02 -15.01
N TYR A 133 30.54 9.56 -15.24
CA TYR A 133 29.72 9.29 -16.44
C TYR A 133 30.40 9.64 -17.78
N ARG A 134 31.47 10.40 -17.77
CA ARG A 134 32.29 10.67 -18.95
C ARG A 134 33.17 9.49 -19.36
N TYR A 135 33.41 8.53 -18.46
CA TYR A 135 34.20 7.32 -18.73
C TYR A 135 33.34 6.12 -19.06
N THR A 136 32.25 5.93 -18.34
CA THR A 136 31.32 4.82 -18.54
C THR A 136 30.49 4.97 -19.82
N GLU A 137 30.09 3.84 -20.38
CA GLU A 137 29.30 3.75 -21.59
C GLU A 137 28.06 2.88 -21.33
N SER A 138 26.97 3.16 -22.04
CA SER A 138 25.73 2.44 -21.88
C SER A 138 24.92 2.31 -23.17
N ARG A 139 24.03 1.33 -23.18
CA ARG A 139 22.97 1.13 -24.15
C ARG A 139 21.81 0.40 -23.47
N MET A 140 20.68 0.27 -24.13
CA MET A 140 19.56 -0.52 -23.60
C MET A 140 19.94 -2.01 -23.59
N SER A 141 19.47 -2.74 -22.56
CA SER A 141 19.53 -4.20 -22.55
C SER A 141 18.44 -4.79 -23.47
N LYS A 142 18.58 -6.07 -23.83
CA LYS A 142 17.59 -6.75 -24.70
C LYS A 142 16.18 -6.77 -24.07
N ILE A 143 16.11 -6.94 -22.74
CA ILE A 143 14.82 -6.99 -22.04
C ILE A 143 14.15 -5.61 -21.95
N SER A 144 14.92 -4.52 -21.88
CA SER A 144 14.35 -3.16 -21.83
C SER A 144 13.58 -2.79 -23.10
N MET A 145 13.88 -3.44 -24.23
CA MET A 145 13.09 -3.29 -25.45
C MET A 145 11.65 -3.74 -25.28
N GLU A 146 11.41 -4.77 -24.46
CA GLU A 146 10.04 -5.24 -24.16
C GLU A 146 9.25 -4.23 -23.31
N MET A 147 9.92 -3.30 -22.61
CA MET A 147 9.26 -2.17 -21.92
C MET A 147 8.70 -1.13 -22.89
N LEU A 148 9.34 -0.97 -24.05
CA LEU A 148 9.13 0.12 -25.01
C LEU A 148 8.44 -0.34 -26.30
N THR A 149 8.28 -1.64 -26.49
CA THR A 149 7.66 -2.21 -27.69
C THR A 149 6.25 -1.67 -27.90
N ASN A 150 5.95 -1.25 -29.15
CA ASN A 150 4.68 -0.65 -29.57
C ASN A 150 4.36 0.74 -28.94
N LEU A 151 5.35 1.44 -28.40
CA LEU A 151 5.15 2.81 -27.90
C LEU A 151 4.71 3.79 -29.01
N ASP A 152 5.11 3.52 -30.24
CA ASP A 152 4.76 4.25 -31.47
C ASP A 152 3.32 3.99 -31.97
N LYS A 153 2.58 3.06 -31.35
CA LYS A 153 1.24 2.66 -31.72
C LYS A 153 0.12 3.20 -30.80
N ASP A 154 0.34 4.34 -30.19
CA ASP A 154 -0.61 4.99 -29.29
C ASP A 154 -1.13 4.09 -28.15
N THR A 155 -0.25 3.22 -27.63
CA THR A 155 -0.58 2.23 -26.60
C THR A 155 -0.73 2.82 -25.21
N VAL A 156 -0.11 3.97 -24.96
CA VAL A 156 -0.10 4.67 -23.67
C VAL A 156 -0.33 6.16 -23.89
N ASP A 157 -0.76 6.84 -22.84
CA ASP A 157 -0.97 8.28 -22.87
C ASP A 157 0.37 9.02 -22.83
N MET A 158 0.40 10.13 -23.57
CA MET A 158 1.54 11.05 -23.61
C MET A 158 1.18 12.33 -22.86
N MET A 159 2.12 12.87 -22.10
CA MET A 159 1.99 14.16 -21.43
C MET A 159 3.08 15.13 -21.87
N ARG A 160 2.85 16.42 -21.63
CA ARG A 160 3.88 17.43 -21.88
C ARG A 160 5.02 17.30 -20.87
N ASN A 161 6.25 17.53 -21.34
CA ASN A 161 7.41 17.63 -20.49
C ASN A 161 7.37 18.95 -19.67
N TYR A 162 8.38 19.17 -18.80
CA TYR A 162 8.43 20.30 -17.87
C TYR A 162 8.40 21.69 -18.50
N ASP A 163 8.76 21.86 -19.79
CA ASP A 163 8.78 23.13 -20.52
C ASP A 163 7.74 23.21 -21.67
N ASP A 164 6.82 22.28 -21.72
CA ASP A 164 5.73 22.13 -22.71
C ASP A 164 6.17 22.02 -24.19
N ARG A 165 7.47 21.72 -24.45
CA ARG A 165 7.99 21.63 -25.81
C ARG A 165 7.95 20.22 -26.39
N LEU A 166 8.10 19.21 -25.55
CA LEU A 166 8.17 17.80 -25.96
C LEU A 166 7.06 17.02 -25.27
N ASN A 167 6.80 15.82 -25.77
CA ASN A 167 5.91 14.86 -25.12
C ASN A 167 6.76 13.74 -24.48
N GLU A 168 6.32 13.26 -23.33
CA GLU A 168 6.87 12.07 -22.67
C GLU A 168 5.73 11.10 -22.32
N PRO A 169 5.98 9.78 -22.30
CA PRO A 169 4.96 8.82 -21.94
C PRO A 169 4.65 8.88 -20.44
N VAL A 170 3.37 8.82 -20.10
CA VAL A 170 2.90 8.75 -18.70
C VAL A 170 3.40 7.47 -18.06
N VAL A 171 3.32 6.35 -18.80
CA VAL A 171 3.88 5.03 -18.45
C VAL A 171 4.42 4.37 -19.71
N LEU A 172 5.28 3.36 -19.58
CA LEU A 172 5.71 2.54 -20.71
C LEU A 172 4.75 1.36 -20.93
N PRO A 173 4.62 0.82 -22.16
CA PRO A 173 3.75 -0.34 -22.44
C PRO A 173 4.09 -1.58 -21.62
N SER A 174 5.32 -1.76 -21.22
CA SER A 174 5.84 -2.77 -20.26
C SER A 174 5.24 -4.19 -20.47
N ARG A 175 5.66 -4.87 -21.52
CA ARG A 175 5.14 -6.21 -21.87
C ARG A 175 5.49 -7.32 -20.86
N PHE A 176 6.21 -7.02 -19.80
CA PHE A 176 6.44 -7.91 -18.66
C PHE A 176 6.21 -7.16 -17.34
N PRO A 177 5.84 -7.85 -16.25
CA PRO A 177 5.44 -7.24 -14.97
C PRO A 177 6.65 -6.73 -14.18
N ASN A 178 7.30 -5.66 -14.69
CA ASN A 178 8.55 -5.11 -14.17
C ASN A 178 8.49 -4.74 -12.68
N LEU A 179 7.33 -4.28 -12.17
CA LEU A 179 7.17 -3.94 -10.74
C LEU A 179 7.52 -5.13 -9.83
N LEU A 180 7.04 -6.33 -10.16
CA LEU A 180 7.33 -7.53 -9.37
C LEU A 180 8.68 -8.15 -9.74
N VAL A 181 9.01 -8.19 -11.04
CA VAL A 181 10.21 -8.86 -11.55
C VAL A 181 11.49 -8.18 -11.04
N ASN A 182 11.57 -6.85 -11.08
CA ASN A 182 12.72 -6.09 -10.60
C ASN A 182 12.52 -5.46 -9.23
N GLY A 183 11.28 -5.40 -8.73
CA GLY A 183 10.97 -4.71 -7.49
C GLY A 183 11.16 -3.20 -7.56
N SER A 184 10.94 -2.53 -6.45
CA SER A 184 11.19 -1.09 -6.32
C SER A 184 11.37 -0.70 -4.85
N THR A 185 12.30 0.21 -4.59
CA THR A 185 12.51 0.78 -3.24
C THR A 185 12.42 2.30 -3.33
N GLY A 186 11.72 2.95 -2.39
CA GLY A 186 11.60 4.41 -2.39
C GLY A 186 11.10 4.96 -1.07
N ILE A 187 11.59 6.15 -0.72
CA ILE A 187 11.19 6.87 0.48
C ILE A 187 10.50 8.17 0.02
N ALA A 188 9.23 8.29 0.34
CA ALA A 188 8.42 9.48 0.10
C ALA A 188 8.11 10.21 1.41
N VAL A 189 7.31 11.26 1.36
CA VAL A 189 6.88 11.97 2.57
C VAL A 189 5.79 11.15 3.27
N GLY A 190 6.07 10.72 4.50
CA GLY A 190 5.11 9.96 5.32
C GLY A 190 4.90 8.50 4.91
N MET A 191 5.57 8.01 3.87
CA MET A 191 5.42 6.64 3.39
C MET A 191 6.68 6.15 2.66
N ALA A 192 6.84 4.82 2.59
CA ALA A 192 7.94 4.20 1.86
C ALA A 192 7.42 2.97 1.11
N THR A 193 8.08 2.64 0.01
CA THR A 193 7.87 1.40 -0.73
C THR A 193 9.13 0.54 -0.67
N ASN A 194 8.96 -0.75 -0.55
CA ASN A 194 10.04 -1.73 -0.61
C ASN A 194 9.50 -3.05 -1.18
N ILE A 195 9.36 -3.09 -2.49
CA ILE A 195 8.85 -4.25 -3.23
C ILE A 195 10.05 -5.09 -3.64
N PRO A 196 10.15 -6.35 -3.18
CA PRO A 196 11.26 -7.21 -3.54
C PRO A 196 11.16 -7.68 -5.00
N PRO A 197 12.28 -8.01 -5.65
CA PRO A 197 12.29 -8.65 -6.97
C PRO A 197 11.81 -10.10 -6.90
N HIS A 198 11.32 -10.62 -8.04
CA HIS A 198 10.80 -11.97 -8.20
C HIS A 198 11.33 -12.65 -9.47
N ASN A 199 11.24 -13.96 -9.52
CA ASN A 199 11.55 -14.72 -10.71
C ASN A 199 10.51 -14.47 -11.82
N MET A 200 10.97 -14.20 -13.03
CA MET A 200 10.11 -13.83 -14.15
C MET A 200 9.14 -14.95 -14.54
N ARG A 201 9.62 -16.20 -14.61
CA ARG A 201 8.76 -17.33 -14.95
C ARG A 201 7.66 -17.52 -13.93
N GLU A 202 8.00 -17.48 -12.63
CA GLU A 202 7.03 -17.61 -11.55
C GLU A 202 5.94 -16.53 -11.61
N VAL A 203 6.32 -15.28 -11.85
CA VAL A 203 5.35 -14.18 -11.94
C VAL A 203 4.46 -14.32 -13.16
N ILE A 204 5.02 -14.71 -14.32
CA ILE A 204 4.24 -14.95 -15.54
C ILE A 204 3.27 -16.12 -15.36
N ASP A 205 3.72 -17.23 -14.76
CA ASP A 205 2.88 -18.38 -14.47
C ASP A 205 1.72 -18.00 -13.52
N GLY A 206 2.00 -17.19 -12.50
CA GLY A 206 0.98 -16.64 -11.59
C GLY A 206 -0.04 -15.72 -12.30
N ILE A 207 0.41 -14.92 -13.28
CA ILE A 207 -0.48 -14.11 -14.11
C ILE A 207 -1.34 -15.03 -15.00
N CYS A 208 -0.75 -16.04 -15.62
CA CYS A 208 -1.49 -17.01 -16.43
C CYS A 208 -2.54 -17.75 -15.61
N CYS A 209 -2.20 -18.18 -14.39
CA CYS A 209 -3.15 -18.79 -13.44
C CYS A 209 -4.34 -17.84 -13.16
N LEU A 210 -4.09 -16.55 -12.94
CA LEU A 210 -5.14 -15.57 -12.65
C LEU A 210 -5.99 -15.23 -13.89
N ILE A 211 -5.43 -15.27 -15.09
CA ILE A 211 -6.18 -15.13 -16.36
C ILE A 211 -7.11 -16.32 -16.55
N ASP A 212 -6.63 -17.55 -16.31
CA ASP A 212 -7.43 -18.77 -16.44
C ASP A 212 -8.50 -18.90 -15.34
N ASN A 213 -8.22 -18.39 -14.13
CA ASN A 213 -9.13 -18.40 -12.99
C ASN A 213 -9.12 -17.04 -12.26
N PRO A 214 -9.99 -16.10 -12.63
CA PRO A 214 -10.08 -14.78 -11.98
C PRO A 214 -10.39 -14.84 -10.47
N ASP A 215 -11.03 -15.92 -10.01
CA ASP A 215 -11.37 -16.15 -8.60
C ASP A 215 -10.26 -16.90 -7.83
N ALA A 216 -9.08 -17.13 -8.46
CA ALA A 216 -7.95 -17.79 -7.81
C ALA A 216 -7.63 -17.17 -6.46
N THR A 217 -7.43 -18.02 -5.46
CA THR A 217 -7.05 -17.61 -4.10
C THR A 217 -5.58 -17.18 -4.06
N LEU A 218 -5.16 -16.61 -2.93
CA LEU A 218 -3.75 -16.30 -2.73
C LEU A 218 -2.90 -17.59 -2.75
N GLU A 219 -3.41 -18.66 -2.20
CA GLU A 219 -2.76 -19.95 -2.14
C GLU A 219 -2.50 -20.49 -3.55
N ASP A 220 -3.49 -20.45 -4.45
CA ASP A 220 -3.35 -20.87 -5.84
C ASP A 220 -2.26 -20.06 -6.57
N ILE A 221 -2.21 -18.75 -6.35
CA ILE A 221 -1.18 -17.88 -6.92
C ILE A 221 0.21 -18.22 -6.35
N MET A 222 0.29 -18.54 -5.06
CA MET A 222 1.56 -18.89 -4.38
C MET A 222 2.10 -20.29 -4.75
N GLU A 223 1.33 -21.13 -5.39
CA GLU A 223 1.84 -22.36 -6.01
C GLU A 223 2.80 -22.03 -7.16
N HIS A 224 2.55 -20.94 -7.87
CA HIS A 224 3.39 -20.44 -8.96
C HIS A 224 4.43 -19.44 -8.44
N ILE A 225 4.01 -18.38 -7.73
CA ILE A 225 4.90 -17.33 -7.18
C ILE A 225 5.31 -17.74 -5.76
N LYS A 226 6.41 -18.46 -5.65
CA LYS A 226 6.87 -19.03 -4.36
C LYS A 226 7.34 -18.00 -3.36
N GLY A 227 7.86 -16.88 -3.82
CA GLY A 227 8.41 -15.81 -2.99
C GLY A 227 9.37 -14.87 -3.73
N PRO A 228 9.95 -13.87 -3.03
CA PRO A 228 10.99 -13.02 -3.59
C PRO A 228 12.17 -13.82 -4.16
N ASP A 229 12.80 -13.29 -5.21
CA ASP A 229 13.98 -13.86 -5.86
C ASP A 229 15.04 -12.77 -6.06
N PHE A 230 16.00 -12.70 -5.17
CA PHE A 230 16.98 -11.63 -5.12
C PHE A 230 18.15 -11.84 -6.10
N PRO A 231 18.69 -10.78 -6.71
CA PRO A 231 19.82 -10.88 -7.63
C PRO A 231 21.09 -11.48 -6.98
N THR A 232 21.30 -11.21 -5.69
CA THR A 232 22.43 -11.72 -4.90
C THR A 232 22.17 -13.11 -4.30
N ALA A 233 21.09 -13.81 -4.72
CA ALA A 233 20.67 -15.12 -4.22
C ALA A 233 20.40 -15.13 -2.70
N GLY A 234 21.08 -15.93 -1.92
CA GLY A 234 20.85 -16.07 -0.48
C GLY A 234 19.67 -16.98 -0.14
N ILE A 235 19.35 -17.09 1.14
CA ILE A 235 18.34 -18.00 1.67
C ILE A 235 17.26 -17.19 2.41
N ILE A 236 15.99 -17.40 2.07
CA ILE A 236 14.84 -16.91 2.85
C ILE A 236 14.48 -17.95 3.89
N MET A 237 14.42 -17.56 5.16
CA MET A 237 14.10 -18.41 6.29
C MET A 237 12.60 -18.33 6.59
N GLY A 238 11.86 -19.40 6.23
CA GLY A 238 10.42 -19.51 6.44
C GLY A 238 9.54 -18.83 5.38
N ARG A 239 8.30 -19.29 5.24
CA ARG A 239 7.32 -18.79 4.26
C ARG A 239 6.28 -17.85 4.85
N ALA A 240 6.11 -17.81 6.18
CA ALA A 240 5.06 -17.03 6.84
C ALA A 240 5.15 -15.54 6.52
N GLY A 241 6.38 -14.96 6.55
CA GLY A 241 6.58 -13.56 6.20
C GLY A 241 6.28 -13.22 4.74
N ILE A 242 6.52 -14.17 3.81
CA ILE A 242 6.15 -14.02 2.39
C ILE A 242 4.62 -14.00 2.26
N ARG A 243 3.94 -14.97 2.89
CA ARG A 243 2.47 -15.07 2.85
C ARG A 243 1.80 -13.84 3.44
N ALA A 244 2.31 -13.33 4.57
CA ALA A 244 1.83 -12.09 5.18
C ALA A 244 1.97 -10.90 4.22
N ALA A 245 3.14 -10.75 3.57
CA ALA A 245 3.39 -9.68 2.61
C ALA A 245 2.43 -9.75 1.41
N TYR A 246 2.18 -10.94 0.88
CA TYR A 246 1.33 -11.13 -0.28
C TYR A 246 -0.16 -10.95 0.05
N ALA A 247 -0.57 -11.34 1.26
CA ALA A 247 -1.94 -11.17 1.73
C ALA A 247 -2.31 -9.72 2.05
N THR A 248 -1.38 -8.95 2.64
CA THR A 248 -1.68 -7.63 3.21
C THR A 248 -0.94 -6.47 2.55
N GLY A 249 0.01 -6.75 1.65
CA GLY A 249 0.93 -5.75 1.11
C GLY A 249 2.06 -5.35 2.06
N ARG A 250 2.12 -5.92 3.28
CA ARG A 250 3.18 -5.68 4.26
C ARG A 250 3.65 -6.99 4.89
N GLY A 251 4.96 -7.12 5.04
CA GLY A 251 5.54 -8.32 5.66
C GLY A 251 7.01 -8.12 5.96
N LYS A 252 7.59 -9.15 6.57
CA LYS A 252 8.99 -9.17 6.96
C LYS A 252 9.55 -10.57 6.71
N VAL A 253 10.62 -10.67 5.95
CA VAL A 253 11.31 -11.91 5.68
C VAL A 253 12.73 -11.88 6.22
N THR A 254 13.21 -13.01 6.74
CA THR A 254 14.59 -13.13 7.19
C THR A 254 15.45 -13.66 6.03
N LEU A 255 16.41 -12.86 5.60
CA LEU A 255 17.40 -13.24 4.59
C LEU A 255 18.69 -13.65 5.26
N ARG A 256 19.24 -14.76 4.83
CA ARG A 256 20.49 -15.34 5.35
C ARG A 256 21.48 -15.56 4.21
N ALA A 257 22.74 -15.28 4.46
CA ALA A 257 23.86 -15.61 3.58
C ALA A 257 23.98 -17.14 3.40
N ARG A 258 24.41 -17.59 2.23
CA ARG A 258 24.82 -18.97 2.03
C ARG A 258 26.24 -19.15 2.56
N ALA A 259 26.37 -19.92 3.61
CA ALA A 259 27.65 -20.20 4.25
C ALA A 259 27.82 -21.68 4.49
N GLU A 260 28.99 -22.19 4.20
CA GLU A 260 29.34 -23.59 4.37
C GLU A 260 30.56 -23.70 5.29
N ILE A 261 30.55 -24.74 6.15
CA ILE A 261 31.68 -25.07 7.01
C ILE A 261 32.54 -26.10 6.27
N VAL A 262 33.79 -25.74 5.98
CA VAL A 262 34.72 -26.57 5.24
C VAL A 262 35.90 -26.88 6.14
N GLU A 263 36.26 -28.18 6.26
CA GLU A 263 37.45 -28.61 6.95
C GLU A 263 38.66 -28.60 5.98
N ASN A 264 39.76 -28.02 6.44
CA ASN A 264 41.00 -28.04 5.69
C ASN A 264 41.75 -29.37 5.97
N GLU A 265 41.69 -30.27 5.00
CA GLU A 265 42.30 -31.62 5.04
C GLU A 265 43.80 -31.64 5.45
N LYS A 266 44.53 -30.53 5.21
CA LYS A 266 45.97 -30.49 5.49
C LYS A 266 46.31 -30.22 6.95
N ASN A 267 45.47 -29.49 7.67
CA ASN A 267 45.77 -29.02 9.02
C ASN A 267 44.62 -29.23 10.05
N GLY A 268 43.49 -29.85 9.63
CA GLY A 268 42.34 -30.11 10.49
C GLY A 268 41.68 -28.87 11.07
N ARG A 269 41.87 -27.71 10.45
CA ARG A 269 41.20 -26.45 10.85
C ARG A 269 39.95 -26.27 10.02
N PHE A 270 38.94 -25.68 10.63
CA PHE A 270 37.71 -25.30 9.94
C PHE A 270 37.81 -23.88 9.41
N LYS A 271 37.10 -23.66 8.32
CA LYS A 271 36.80 -22.34 7.78
C LYS A 271 35.34 -22.24 7.40
N ILE A 272 34.76 -21.06 7.50
CA ILE A 272 33.42 -20.74 7.02
C ILE A 272 33.58 -20.04 5.67
N VAL A 273 33.02 -20.63 4.62
CA VAL A 273 33.05 -20.11 3.27
C VAL A 273 31.68 -19.52 2.95
N VAL A 274 31.61 -18.22 2.70
CA VAL A 274 30.39 -17.51 2.34
C VAL A 274 30.41 -17.27 0.83
N THR A 275 29.39 -17.73 0.12
CA THR A 275 29.28 -17.64 -1.34
C THR A 275 28.15 -16.72 -1.83
N GLU A 276 27.17 -16.43 -0.97
CA GLU A 276 26.05 -15.54 -1.29
C GLU A 276 25.73 -14.63 -0.09
N LEU A 277 25.39 -13.39 -0.35
CA LEU A 277 25.04 -12.41 0.68
C LEU A 277 23.58 -12.01 0.60
N PRO A 278 22.98 -11.62 1.73
CA PRO A 278 21.65 -11.02 1.70
C PRO A 278 21.62 -9.78 0.82
N TYR A 279 20.48 -9.57 0.16
CA TYR A 279 20.28 -8.45 -0.76
C TYR A 279 20.52 -7.10 -0.09
N GLN A 280 21.23 -6.19 -0.78
CA GLN A 280 21.61 -4.85 -0.32
C GLN A 280 22.64 -4.82 0.84
N VAL A 281 23.27 -5.91 1.16
CA VAL A 281 24.38 -5.94 2.10
C VAL A 281 25.69 -5.54 1.39
N ASN A 282 26.42 -4.61 1.99
CA ASN A 282 27.75 -4.21 1.53
C ASN A 282 28.79 -5.19 2.09
N LYS A 283 29.54 -5.86 1.23
CA LYS A 283 30.51 -6.92 1.58
C LYS A 283 31.67 -6.35 2.40
N ALA A 284 32.28 -5.23 1.99
CA ALA A 284 33.41 -4.65 2.67
C ALA A 284 33.06 -4.22 4.12
N ARG A 285 31.91 -3.53 4.30
CA ARG A 285 31.42 -3.17 5.64
C ARG A 285 31.06 -4.37 6.49
N LEU A 286 30.58 -5.47 5.90
CA LEU A 286 30.33 -6.70 6.61
C LEU A 286 31.63 -7.30 7.16
N ILE A 287 32.70 -7.35 6.32
CA ILE A 287 34.03 -7.83 6.73
C ILE A 287 34.58 -6.96 7.87
N GLU A 288 34.50 -5.63 7.75
CA GLU A 288 34.91 -4.68 8.79
C GLU A 288 34.14 -4.95 10.09
N SER A 289 32.82 -5.12 10.04
CA SER A 289 32.00 -5.37 11.23
C SER A 289 32.34 -6.69 11.92
N ILE A 290 32.66 -7.74 11.15
CA ILE A 290 33.12 -9.02 11.71
C ILE A 290 34.48 -8.81 12.40
N ALA A 291 35.41 -8.10 11.79
CA ALA A 291 36.73 -7.83 12.36
C ALA A 291 36.63 -7.01 13.67
N GLU A 292 35.71 -6.04 13.73
CA GLU A 292 35.41 -5.29 14.95
C GLU A 292 34.89 -6.18 16.06
N LEU A 293 33.92 -7.08 15.78
CA LEU A 293 33.38 -8.02 16.77
C LEU A 293 34.44 -8.98 17.32
N VAL A 294 35.41 -9.37 16.49
CA VAL A 294 36.57 -10.17 16.92
C VAL A 294 37.51 -9.36 17.81
N LYS A 295 37.80 -8.13 17.43
CA LYS A 295 38.63 -7.18 18.22
C LYS A 295 38.02 -6.89 19.59
N ASP A 296 36.72 -6.70 19.64
CA ASP A 296 35.94 -6.43 20.86
C ASP A 296 35.70 -7.69 21.70
N LYS A 297 36.21 -8.87 21.26
CA LYS A 297 36.04 -10.16 21.90
C LYS A 297 34.56 -10.60 22.07
N ARG A 298 33.67 -10.10 21.24
CA ARG A 298 32.26 -10.53 21.19
C ARG A 298 32.09 -11.83 20.41
N ILE A 299 32.98 -12.10 19.46
CA ILE A 299 33.12 -13.38 18.77
C ILE A 299 34.57 -13.85 18.95
N GLU A 300 34.73 -14.96 19.61
CA GLU A 300 36.05 -15.60 19.76
C GLU A 300 36.17 -16.80 18.84
N GLY A 301 37.39 -17.13 18.44
CA GLY A 301 37.64 -18.33 17.64
C GLY A 301 37.88 -18.09 16.16
N ILE A 302 37.74 -16.86 15.65
CA ILE A 302 38.15 -16.46 14.32
C ILE A 302 39.66 -16.11 14.33
N SER A 303 40.41 -16.57 13.31
CA SER A 303 41.83 -16.30 13.17
C SER A 303 42.11 -15.28 12.05
N ASP A 304 41.39 -15.35 10.94
CA ASP A 304 41.57 -14.47 9.78
C ASP A 304 40.30 -14.38 8.95
N ILE A 305 40.18 -13.33 8.13
CA ILE A 305 39.08 -13.13 7.19
C ILE A 305 39.67 -12.69 5.85
N ASN A 306 39.40 -13.48 4.82
CA ASN A 306 39.96 -13.28 3.49
C ASN A 306 38.83 -13.15 2.45
N ASP A 307 38.95 -12.16 1.57
CA ASP A 307 38.06 -11.97 0.43
C ASP A 307 38.74 -12.49 -0.85
N TYR A 308 38.16 -13.54 -1.42
CA TYR A 308 38.60 -14.16 -2.69
C TYR A 308 37.62 -13.90 -3.83
N SER A 309 36.72 -12.93 -3.68
CA SER A 309 35.74 -12.60 -4.70
C SER A 309 36.42 -12.11 -5.98
N SER A 310 35.93 -12.56 -7.13
CA SER A 310 36.37 -12.08 -8.43
C SER A 310 35.25 -12.26 -9.47
N ASP A 311 35.33 -11.51 -10.58
CA ASP A 311 34.35 -11.63 -11.69
C ASP A 311 34.27 -13.04 -12.27
N ARG A 312 35.33 -13.82 -12.17
CA ARG A 312 35.37 -15.19 -12.69
C ARG A 312 34.90 -16.25 -11.68
N ALA A 313 35.23 -16.06 -10.39
CA ALA A 313 34.95 -17.03 -9.33
C ALA A 313 33.64 -16.72 -8.59
N GLY A 314 33.03 -15.59 -8.86
CA GLY A 314 31.87 -15.07 -8.09
C GLY A 314 32.29 -14.54 -6.72
N MET A 315 31.32 -14.35 -5.85
CA MET A 315 31.50 -13.90 -4.47
C MET A 315 32.02 -15.06 -3.62
N ARG A 316 33.12 -14.82 -2.90
CA ARG A 316 33.74 -15.81 -2.02
C ARG A 316 34.49 -15.13 -0.87
N MET A 317 33.92 -15.17 0.33
CA MET A 317 34.56 -14.72 1.56
C MET A 317 34.86 -15.95 2.42
N GLU A 318 36.10 -16.06 2.91
CA GLU A 318 36.55 -17.15 3.78
C GLU A 318 36.92 -16.61 5.17
N ILE A 319 36.32 -17.21 6.20
CA ILE A 319 36.56 -16.91 7.61
C ILE A 319 37.30 -18.08 8.22
N ASP A 320 38.59 -17.94 8.47
CA ASP A 320 39.41 -18.97 9.03
C ASP A 320 39.24 -19.09 10.55
N LEU A 321 39.06 -20.29 11.08
CA LEU A 321 38.81 -20.52 12.49
C LEU A 321 40.08 -21.02 13.23
N LYS A 322 40.15 -20.74 14.53
CA LYS A 322 41.18 -21.31 15.41
C LYS A 322 40.94 -22.81 15.62
N ARG A 323 41.98 -23.54 15.99
CA ARG A 323 41.92 -25.04 16.08
C ARG A 323 40.87 -25.56 17.06
N ASP A 324 40.63 -24.86 18.16
CA ASP A 324 39.74 -25.26 19.23
C ASP A 324 38.34 -24.62 19.16
N ALA A 325 38.05 -23.93 18.08
CA ALA A 325 36.79 -23.23 17.89
C ALA A 325 35.70 -24.15 17.33
N ASN A 326 34.48 -24.09 17.87
CA ASN A 326 33.33 -24.80 17.32
C ASN A 326 32.74 -23.97 16.13
N PRO A 327 32.84 -24.49 14.89
CA PRO A 327 32.43 -23.74 13.69
C PRO A 327 30.94 -23.41 13.68
N GLN A 328 30.08 -24.30 14.20
CA GLN A 328 28.63 -24.10 14.20
C GLN A 328 28.22 -22.97 15.16
N VAL A 329 28.88 -22.89 16.33
CA VAL A 329 28.62 -21.81 17.30
C VAL A 329 29.03 -20.45 16.73
N ILE A 330 30.21 -20.37 16.09
CA ILE A 330 30.69 -19.15 15.46
C ILE A 330 29.77 -18.73 14.31
N LEU A 331 29.34 -19.66 13.46
CA LEU A 331 28.42 -19.38 12.37
C LEU A 331 27.08 -18.82 12.91
N ASN A 332 26.54 -19.39 13.99
CA ASN A 332 25.31 -18.90 14.61
C ASN A 332 25.50 -17.51 15.24
N GLN A 333 26.66 -17.23 15.85
CA GLN A 333 27.00 -15.90 16.36
C GLN A 333 27.13 -14.89 15.21
N LEU A 334 27.75 -15.26 14.08
CA LEU A 334 27.85 -14.43 12.90
C LEU A 334 26.47 -14.08 12.33
N TYR A 335 25.54 -15.03 12.25
CA TYR A 335 24.15 -14.76 11.85
C TYR A 335 23.41 -13.83 12.83
N SER A 336 23.72 -13.93 14.12
CA SER A 336 23.04 -13.14 15.16
C SER A 336 23.58 -11.71 15.29
N TYR A 337 24.89 -11.52 15.10
CA TYR A 337 25.55 -10.22 15.37
C TYR A 337 25.94 -9.45 14.11
N THR A 338 25.81 -10.02 12.90
CA THR A 338 26.25 -9.40 11.66
C THR A 338 25.17 -9.40 10.59
N GLN A 339 25.46 -8.69 9.49
CA GLN A 339 24.57 -8.66 8.32
C GLN A 339 24.63 -9.95 7.46
N LEU A 340 25.26 -11.02 7.92
CA LEU A 340 25.11 -12.36 7.31
C LEU A 340 23.67 -12.88 7.44
N GLN A 341 22.90 -12.33 8.36
CA GLN A 341 21.46 -12.49 8.41
C GLN A 341 20.82 -11.13 8.66
N ILE A 342 19.85 -10.76 7.82
CA ILE A 342 19.11 -9.52 7.94
C ILE A 342 17.62 -9.77 7.91
N SER A 343 16.89 -8.79 8.39
CA SER A 343 15.44 -8.75 8.25
C SER A 343 15.07 -7.77 7.14
N TYR A 344 14.45 -8.27 6.09
CA TYR A 344 13.99 -7.50 4.95
C TYR A 344 12.49 -7.20 5.09
N GLY A 345 12.16 -5.91 5.29
CA GLY A 345 10.77 -5.46 5.37
C GLY A 345 10.17 -5.31 3.97
N ILE A 346 9.00 -5.87 3.73
CA ILE A 346 8.27 -5.77 2.46
C ILE A 346 7.13 -4.77 2.62
N ILE A 347 7.05 -3.79 1.73
CA ILE A 347 5.97 -2.82 1.66
C ILE A 347 5.61 -2.64 0.18
N GLN A 348 4.46 -3.20 -0.23
CA GLN A 348 4.00 -3.19 -1.62
C GLN A 348 3.15 -1.93 -1.88
N LEU A 349 3.80 -0.77 -1.82
CA LEU A 349 3.20 0.53 -2.08
C LEU A 349 3.54 0.98 -3.50
N ALA A 350 2.54 1.26 -4.31
CA ALA A 350 2.69 1.77 -5.67
C ALA A 350 1.63 2.82 -5.99
N ILE A 351 1.84 3.58 -7.06
CA ILE A 351 0.85 4.52 -7.58
C ILE A 351 -0.16 3.76 -8.42
N VAL A 352 -1.44 3.92 -8.10
CA VAL A 352 -2.59 3.39 -8.83
C VAL A 352 -3.54 4.54 -9.12
N ASP A 353 -3.76 4.85 -10.37
CA ASP A 353 -4.65 5.94 -10.82
C ASP A 353 -4.30 7.31 -10.16
N GLY A 354 -3.00 7.59 -10.03
CA GLY A 354 -2.47 8.82 -9.43
C GLY A 354 -2.43 8.83 -7.89
N GLU A 355 -2.87 7.77 -7.21
CA GLU A 355 -2.91 7.66 -5.75
C GLU A 355 -1.95 6.57 -5.23
N PRO A 356 -1.23 6.81 -4.12
CA PRO A 356 -0.41 5.79 -3.48
C PRO A 356 -1.29 4.76 -2.75
N LYS A 357 -1.18 3.48 -3.12
CA LYS A 357 -1.94 2.38 -2.50
C LYS A 357 -1.02 1.23 -2.10
N ILE A 358 -1.26 0.66 -0.91
CA ILE A 358 -0.65 -0.61 -0.52
C ILE A 358 -1.49 -1.71 -1.14
N LEU A 359 -0.84 -2.59 -1.90
CA LEU A 359 -1.50 -3.59 -2.70
C LEU A 359 -1.12 -5.00 -2.22
N THR A 360 -2.07 -5.91 -2.28
CA THR A 360 -1.80 -7.35 -2.14
C THR A 360 -1.16 -7.87 -3.44
N LEU A 361 -0.53 -9.05 -3.39
CA LEU A 361 0.05 -9.65 -4.60
C LEU A 361 -1.03 -9.79 -5.70
N LYS A 362 -2.19 -10.33 -5.38
CA LYS A 362 -3.30 -10.50 -6.34
C LYS A 362 -3.69 -9.18 -6.99
N GLN A 363 -3.83 -8.10 -6.21
CA GLN A 363 -4.16 -6.77 -6.73
C GLN A 363 -3.11 -6.23 -7.69
N ILE A 364 -1.82 -6.46 -7.43
CA ILE A 364 -0.75 -6.05 -8.36
C ILE A 364 -0.88 -6.78 -9.68
N LEU A 365 -1.12 -8.09 -9.65
CA LEU A 365 -1.30 -8.91 -10.85
C LEU A 365 -2.56 -8.49 -11.63
N GLU A 366 -3.69 -8.28 -10.95
CA GLU A 366 -4.94 -7.78 -11.56
C GLU A 366 -4.73 -6.46 -12.29
N LYS A 367 -4.08 -5.47 -11.62
CA LYS A 367 -3.80 -4.16 -12.22
C LYS A 367 -2.87 -4.26 -13.43
N TYR A 368 -1.91 -5.16 -13.39
CA TYR A 368 -1.03 -5.40 -14.52
C TYR A 368 -1.79 -6.04 -15.70
N ILE A 369 -2.66 -7.02 -15.44
CA ILE A 369 -3.50 -7.66 -16.47
C ILE A 369 -4.43 -6.62 -17.12
N ASP A 370 -5.11 -5.81 -16.32
CA ASP A 370 -5.99 -4.75 -16.82
C ASP A 370 -5.23 -3.77 -17.72
N PHE A 371 -4.02 -3.39 -17.33
CA PHE A 371 -3.16 -2.52 -18.13
C PHE A 371 -2.73 -3.19 -19.45
N GLN A 372 -2.33 -4.46 -19.43
CA GLN A 372 -1.96 -5.16 -20.65
C GLN A 372 -3.15 -5.33 -21.62
N LYS A 373 -4.36 -5.56 -21.10
CA LYS A 373 -5.60 -5.54 -21.92
C LYS A 373 -5.73 -4.20 -22.62
N GLU A 374 -5.57 -3.09 -21.92
CA GLU A 374 -5.64 -1.75 -22.50
C GLU A 374 -4.59 -1.54 -23.59
N VAL A 375 -3.33 -1.92 -23.33
CA VAL A 375 -2.24 -1.81 -24.30
C VAL A 375 -2.54 -2.59 -25.58
N ILE A 376 -3.04 -3.82 -25.48
CA ILE A 376 -3.40 -4.64 -26.64
C ILE A 376 -4.57 -4.05 -27.41
N ILE A 377 -5.61 -3.61 -26.72
CA ILE A 377 -6.78 -2.98 -27.34
C ILE A 377 -6.35 -1.71 -28.09
N ARG A 378 -5.55 -0.84 -27.50
CA ARG A 378 -5.08 0.40 -28.13
C ARG A 378 -4.18 0.10 -29.33
N ARG A 379 -3.23 -0.82 -29.20
CA ARG A 379 -2.40 -1.32 -30.29
C ARG A 379 -3.24 -1.84 -31.46
N THR A 380 -4.20 -2.70 -31.17
CA THR A 380 -5.06 -3.31 -32.19
C THR A 380 -5.92 -2.27 -32.89
N LYS A 381 -6.45 -1.28 -32.18
CA LYS A 381 -7.17 -0.15 -32.77
C LYS A 381 -6.28 0.67 -33.70
N PHE A 382 -5.03 0.94 -33.29
CA PHE A 382 -4.07 1.65 -34.13
C PHE A 382 -3.74 0.86 -35.40
N ASP A 383 -3.43 -0.44 -35.27
CA ASP A 383 -3.12 -1.31 -36.42
C ASP A 383 -4.33 -1.49 -37.35
N LEU A 384 -5.53 -1.62 -36.77
CA LEU A 384 -6.79 -1.66 -37.53
C LEU A 384 -7.00 -0.38 -38.34
N LYS A 385 -6.82 0.79 -37.69
CA LYS A 385 -6.94 2.09 -38.37
C LYS A 385 -5.95 2.18 -39.53
N LYS A 386 -4.71 1.77 -39.35
CA LYS A 386 -3.67 1.77 -40.41
C LYS A 386 -4.00 0.79 -41.51
N ALA A 387 -4.52 -0.37 -41.19
CA ALA A 387 -4.96 -1.36 -42.18
C ALA A 387 -6.13 -0.84 -43.01
N LEU A 388 -7.14 -0.23 -42.39
CA LEU A 388 -8.29 0.38 -43.09
C LEU A 388 -7.86 1.56 -43.98
N GLU A 389 -6.96 2.45 -43.47
CA GLU A 389 -6.39 3.53 -44.27
C GLU A 389 -5.67 3.00 -45.53
N ARG A 390 -4.94 1.88 -45.39
CA ARG A 390 -4.23 1.26 -46.51
C ARG A 390 -5.17 0.52 -47.48
N GLU A 391 -6.14 -0.24 -46.95
CA GLU A 391 -7.17 -0.92 -47.71
C GLU A 391 -7.93 0.09 -48.59
N HIS A 392 -8.39 1.18 -48.03
CA HIS A 392 -9.10 2.25 -48.74
C HIS A 392 -8.30 2.82 -49.92
N ILE A 393 -6.96 2.99 -49.76
CA ILE A 393 -6.09 3.41 -50.86
C ILE A 393 -6.02 2.32 -51.96
N LEU A 394 -5.86 1.06 -51.56
CA LEU A 394 -5.77 -0.07 -52.49
C LEU A 394 -7.08 -0.31 -53.25
N GLU A 395 -8.23 -0.15 -52.59
CA GLU A 395 -9.55 -0.18 -53.26
C GLU A 395 -9.64 0.90 -54.36
N GLY A 396 -9.21 2.12 -54.03
CA GLY A 396 -9.12 3.20 -55.00
C GLY A 396 -8.19 2.86 -56.19
N LEU A 397 -7.03 2.26 -55.92
CA LEU A 397 -6.08 1.86 -56.95
C LEU A 397 -6.60 0.70 -57.80
N ALA A 398 -7.23 -0.33 -57.19
CA ALA A 398 -7.84 -1.44 -57.93
C ALA A 398 -8.93 -0.94 -58.89
N ARG A 399 -9.85 -0.09 -58.39
CA ARG A 399 -10.89 0.53 -59.23
C ARG A 399 -10.27 1.44 -60.31
N ALA A 400 -9.17 2.13 -60.04
CA ALA A 400 -8.49 2.94 -61.01
C ALA A 400 -7.80 2.11 -62.12
N ILE A 401 -7.31 0.92 -61.81
CA ILE A 401 -6.70 0.01 -62.80
C ILE A 401 -7.75 -0.43 -63.85
N ASP A 402 -8.97 -0.70 -63.42
CA ASP A 402 -10.08 -1.12 -64.33
C ASP A 402 -10.45 -0.01 -65.35
N ILE A 403 -10.24 1.24 -65.00
CA ILE A 403 -10.56 2.43 -65.82
C ILE A 403 -9.30 3.25 -66.18
N VAL A 404 -8.16 2.60 -66.24
CA VAL A 404 -6.86 3.28 -66.33
C VAL A 404 -6.73 4.14 -67.58
N ASP A 405 -7.26 3.71 -68.72
CA ASP A 405 -7.18 4.46 -69.97
C ASP A 405 -7.95 5.78 -69.88
N GLU A 406 -9.10 5.78 -69.23
CA GLU A 406 -9.89 6.98 -69.01
C GLU A 406 -9.19 7.95 -68.04
N ILE A 407 -8.56 7.41 -66.98
CA ILE A 407 -7.80 8.20 -66.02
C ILE A 407 -6.60 8.84 -66.72
N ILE A 408 -5.83 8.11 -67.52
CA ILE A 408 -4.70 8.61 -68.31
C ILE A 408 -5.17 9.72 -69.28
N ALA A 409 -6.28 9.51 -69.98
CA ALA A 409 -6.85 10.52 -70.87
C ALA A 409 -7.21 11.80 -70.09
N THR A 410 -7.81 11.67 -68.90
CA THR A 410 -8.19 12.80 -68.09
C THR A 410 -6.94 13.55 -67.57
N ILE A 411 -5.93 12.87 -67.08
CA ILE A 411 -4.70 13.48 -66.62
C ILE A 411 -3.98 14.24 -67.79
N ARG A 412 -3.97 13.65 -68.97
CA ARG A 412 -3.34 14.28 -70.18
C ARG A 412 -4.10 15.52 -70.63
N ALA A 413 -5.42 15.58 -70.37
CA ALA A 413 -6.25 16.76 -70.72
C ALA A 413 -6.02 17.95 -69.75
N CYS A 414 -5.51 17.72 -68.57
CA CYS A 414 -5.20 18.79 -67.64
C CYS A 414 -3.97 19.56 -68.05
N LYS A 415 -4.06 20.90 -68.04
CA LYS A 415 -2.98 21.80 -68.44
C LYS A 415 -2.11 22.25 -67.27
N GLY A 416 -2.57 21.98 -66.04
CA GLY A 416 -1.90 22.30 -64.79
C GLY A 416 -1.10 21.14 -64.23
N GLY A 417 -0.58 21.30 -63.02
CA GLY A 417 0.23 20.29 -62.33
C GLY A 417 -0.58 19.16 -61.67
N GLN A 418 0.07 18.42 -60.74
CA GLN A 418 -0.54 17.26 -60.04
C GLN A 418 -1.83 17.60 -59.24
N ALA A 419 -1.95 18.86 -58.74
CA ALA A 419 -3.10 19.31 -58.00
C ALA A 419 -4.38 19.39 -58.90
N GLU A 420 -4.23 19.87 -60.17
CA GLU A 420 -5.33 19.95 -61.12
C GLU A 420 -5.73 18.56 -61.60
N ALA A 421 -4.76 17.69 -61.85
CA ALA A 421 -5.00 16.29 -62.24
C ALA A 421 -5.76 15.54 -61.12
N LYS A 422 -5.35 15.76 -59.85
CA LYS A 422 -6.05 15.21 -58.70
C LYS A 422 -7.53 15.67 -58.61
N ALA A 423 -7.77 16.99 -58.73
CA ALA A 423 -9.10 17.54 -58.70
C ALA A 423 -10.01 16.98 -59.86
N ALA A 424 -9.46 16.89 -61.09
CA ALA A 424 -10.15 16.33 -62.22
C ALA A 424 -10.53 14.85 -62.04
N ILE A 425 -9.67 14.05 -61.40
CA ILE A 425 -9.94 12.65 -61.10
C ILE A 425 -11.03 12.54 -60.04
N MET A 426 -10.99 13.38 -59.01
CA MET A 426 -12.03 13.41 -57.97
C MET A 426 -13.41 13.76 -58.55
N GLU A 427 -13.49 14.82 -59.41
CA GLU A 427 -14.74 15.29 -59.97
C GLU A 427 -15.34 14.28 -60.94
N LYS A 428 -14.50 13.63 -61.76
CA LYS A 428 -14.99 12.78 -62.87
C LYS A 428 -15.28 11.35 -62.45
N PHE A 429 -14.52 10.79 -61.52
CA PHE A 429 -14.59 9.35 -61.16
C PHE A 429 -15.04 9.08 -59.74
N ASP A 430 -15.41 10.14 -58.98
CA ASP A 430 -15.87 10.02 -57.57
C ASP A 430 -14.86 9.29 -56.66
N PHE A 431 -13.58 9.66 -56.77
CA PHE A 431 -12.54 9.28 -55.82
C PHE A 431 -12.39 10.36 -54.76
N ASP A 432 -12.03 9.97 -53.56
CA ASP A 432 -11.72 10.93 -52.52
C ASP A 432 -10.31 11.52 -52.66
N ASP A 433 -9.98 12.48 -51.80
CA ASP A 433 -8.72 13.20 -51.81
C ASP A 433 -7.49 12.29 -51.66
N VAL A 434 -7.58 11.25 -50.80
CA VAL A 434 -6.48 10.30 -50.51
C VAL A 434 -6.30 9.33 -51.70
N GLN A 435 -7.39 8.77 -52.20
CA GLN A 435 -7.39 7.87 -53.35
C GLN A 435 -6.89 8.57 -54.63
N ALA A 436 -7.39 9.75 -54.92
CA ALA A 436 -6.96 10.55 -56.06
C ALA A 436 -5.46 10.94 -55.98
N ALA A 437 -4.96 11.30 -54.83
CA ALA A 437 -3.53 11.56 -54.61
C ALA A 437 -2.68 10.30 -54.91
N ALA A 438 -3.13 9.12 -54.43
CA ALA A 438 -2.44 7.85 -54.69
C ALA A 438 -2.47 7.48 -56.17
N ILE A 439 -3.59 7.70 -56.87
CA ILE A 439 -3.74 7.44 -58.31
C ILE A 439 -2.79 8.35 -59.14
N VAL A 440 -2.72 9.65 -58.83
CA VAL A 440 -1.83 10.59 -59.51
C VAL A 440 -0.36 10.24 -59.27
N ALA A 441 0.01 9.72 -58.12
CA ALA A 441 1.37 9.27 -57.79
C ALA A 441 1.71 7.88 -58.36
N PHE A 442 0.73 7.16 -58.95
CA PHE A 442 0.87 5.82 -59.47
C PHE A 442 1.78 5.77 -60.70
N ARG A 443 2.77 4.88 -60.67
CA ARG A 443 3.75 4.78 -61.75
C ARG A 443 3.31 3.81 -62.87
N LEU A 444 3.52 4.17 -64.12
CA LEU A 444 3.15 3.35 -65.25
C LEU A 444 3.72 1.90 -65.22
N GLY A 445 4.88 1.70 -64.59
CA GLY A 445 5.43 0.36 -64.40
C GLY A 445 4.63 -0.53 -63.48
N GLN A 446 3.80 0.06 -62.61
CA GLN A 446 2.92 -0.68 -61.69
C GLN A 446 1.63 -1.20 -62.36
N LEU A 447 1.40 -0.89 -63.65
CA LEU A 447 0.37 -1.46 -64.47
C LEU A 447 0.74 -2.83 -65.05
N ALA A 448 1.94 -3.35 -64.84
CA ALA A 448 2.32 -4.68 -65.25
C ALA A 448 1.47 -5.74 -64.51
N GLY A 449 1.04 -6.77 -65.16
CA GLY A 449 0.13 -7.79 -64.59
C GLY A 449 0.62 -8.42 -63.28
N LEU A 450 1.95 -8.56 -63.10
CA LEU A 450 2.52 -9.04 -61.82
C LEU A 450 2.34 -8.04 -60.66
N GLU A 451 2.39 -6.74 -60.94
CA GLU A 451 2.17 -5.71 -59.92
C GLU A 451 0.69 -5.58 -59.57
N ILE A 452 -0.20 -5.73 -60.53
CA ILE A 452 -1.62 -5.77 -60.28
C ILE A 452 -2.00 -6.94 -59.35
N GLN A 453 -1.42 -8.11 -59.61
CA GLN A 453 -1.62 -9.27 -58.75
C GLN A 453 -1.09 -9.02 -57.30
N LYS A 454 0.00 -8.26 -57.16
CA LYS A 454 0.48 -7.89 -55.85
C LYS A 454 -0.48 -6.99 -55.09
N ILE A 455 -1.16 -6.05 -55.77
CA ILE A 455 -2.20 -5.21 -55.17
C ILE A 455 -3.36 -6.06 -54.65
N HIS A 456 -3.87 -7.03 -55.48
CA HIS A 456 -4.91 -7.92 -55.03
C HIS A 456 -4.48 -8.79 -53.85
N ASN A 457 -3.31 -9.37 -53.89
CA ASN A 457 -2.78 -10.17 -52.76
C ASN A 457 -2.66 -9.34 -51.50
N GLU A 458 -2.15 -8.07 -51.59
CA GLU A 458 -2.05 -7.15 -50.46
C GLU A 458 -3.42 -6.83 -49.88
N MET A 459 -4.46 -6.66 -50.76
CA MET A 459 -5.85 -6.43 -50.28
C MET A 459 -6.40 -7.66 -49.52
N GLU A 460 -6.20 -8.86 -50.01
CA GLU A 460 -6.64 -10.09 -49.33
C GLU A 460 -5.94 -10.26 -47.99
N GLU A 461 -4.63 -10.00 -47.92
CA GLU A 461 -3.88 -10.02 -46.67
C GLU A 461 -4.38 -8.97 -45.66
N LEU A 462 -4.68 -7.75 -46.15
CA LEU A 462 -5.21 -6.69 -45.28
C LEU A 462 -6.61 -7.01 -44.77
N GLN A 463 -7.48 -7.52 -45.64
CA GLN A 463 -8.83 -7.95 -45.25
C GLN A 463 -8.79 -9.03 -44.16
N SER A 464 -7.89 -10.00 -44.32
CA SER A 464 -7.67 -11.03 -43.29
C SER A 464 -7.17 -10.42 -41.96
N LYS A 465 -6.26 -9.45 -42.02
CA LYS A 465 -5.80 -8.73 -40.83
C LYS A 465 -6.88 -7.88 -40.18
N ILE A 466 -7.70 -7.18 -40.97
CA ILE A 466 -8.83 -6.37 -40.50
C ILE A 466 -9.86 -7.27 -39.78
N ASN A 467 -10.20 -8.40 -40.37
CA ASN A 467 -11.10 -9.37 -39.75
C ASN A 467 -10.54 -9.89 -38.42
N TYR A 468 -9.24 -10.22 -38.38
CA TYR A 468 -8.56 -10.66 -37.16
C TYR A 468 -8.53 -9.57 -36.09
N PHE A 469 -8.25 -8.30 -36.44
CA PHE A 469 -8.29 -7.19 -35.50
C PHE A 469 -9.68 -6.94 -34.94
N ASN A 470 -10.71 -7.05 -35.79
CA ASN A 470 -12.08 -6.93 -35.32
C ASN A 470 -12.49 -8.09 -34.39
N GLU A 471 -12.01 -9.31 -34.65
CA GLU A 471 -12.21 -10.46 -33.76
C GLU A 471 -11.56 -10.21 -32.39
N ILE A 472 -10.33 -9.69 -32.33
CA ILE A 472 -9.66 -9.31 -31.06
C ILE A 472 -10.49 -8.27 -30.31
N LEU A 473 -10.92 -7.21 -30.99
CA LEU A 473 -11.67 -6.11 -30.36
C LEU A 473 -13.07 -6.50 -29.90
N SER A 474 -13.63 -7.58 -30.40
CA SER A 474 -14.96 -8.06 -30.03
C SER A 474 -15.01 -9.02 -28.85
N SER A 475 -13.84 -9.55 -28.40
CA SER A 475 -13.77 -10.58 -27.35
C SER A 475 -12.67 -10.31 -26.34
N ASP A 476 -13.06 -10.07 -25.11
CA ASP A 476 -12.13 -9.96 -23.98
C ASP A 476 -11.30 -11.23 -23.77
N GLU A 477 -11.89 -12.42 -24.02
CA GLU A 477 -11.17 -13.69 -23.91
C GLU A 477 -10.02 -13.77 -24.92
N LYS A 478 -10.26 -13.28 -26.15
CA LYS A 478 -9.23 -13.22 -27.18
C LYS A 478 -8.08 -12.28 -26.78
N VAL A 479 -8.40 -11.12 -26.22
CA VAL A 479 -7.40 -10.17 -25.69
C VAL A 479 -6.57 -10.83 -24.60
N LEU A 480 -7.20 -11.50 -23.65
CA LEU A 480 -6.50 -12.21 -22.56
C LEU A 480 -5.63 -13.36 -23.07
N SER A 481 -6.08 -14.10 -24.10
CA SER A 481 -5.27 -15.13 -24.75
C SER A 481 -3.99 -14.53 -25.34
N ILE A 482 -4.06 -13.37 -25.99
CA ILE A 482 -2.89 -12.68 -26.54
C ILE A 482 -1.96 -12.20 -25.42
N VAL A 483 -2.50 -11.67 -24.30
CA VAL A 483 -1.68 -11.33 -23.12
C VAL A 483 -0.88 -12.55 -22.65
N LYS A 484 -1.55 -13.71 -22.52
CA LYS A 484 -0.95 -14.95 -22.05
C LYS A 484 0.15 -15.44 -22.99
N ASP A 485 -0.12 -15.44 -24.30
CA ASP A 485 0.83 -15.89 -25.31
C ASP A 485 2.08 -15.00 -25.36
N GLU A 486 1.91 -13.68 -25.32
CA GLU A 486 3.01 -12.72 -25.33
C GLU A 486 3.86 -12.81 -24.04
N LEU A 487 3.24 -12.93 -22.88
CA LEU A 487 3.94 -13.12 -21.61
C LEU A 487 4.71 -14.45 -21.60
N SER A 488 4.10 -15.54 -22.06
CA SER A 488 4.75 -16.85 -22.14
C SER A 488 5.96 -16.81 -23.07
N ALA A 489 5.87 -16.12 -24.20
CA ALA A 489 6.99 -15.94 -25.10
C ALA A 489 8.16 -15.15 -24.45
N ILE A 490 7.84 -14.13 -23.65
CA ILE A 490 8.82 -13.35 -22.89
C ILE A 490 9.45 -14.20 -21.78
N GLY A 491 8.64 -14.95 -21.05
CA GLY A 491 9.10 -15.88 -20.01
C GLY A 491 10.07 -16.94 -20.54
N ASN A 492 9.79 -17.47 -21.74
CA ASN A 492 10.66 -18.43 -22.41
C ASN A 492 11.96 -17.80 -22.91
N LYS A 493 11.92 -16.53 -23.35
CA LYS A 493 13.08 -15.83 -23.92
C LYS A 493 14.03 -15.29 -22.86
N PHE A 494 13.53 -14.75 -21.74
CA PHE A 494 14.31 -14.02 -20.74
C PHE A 494 14.28 -14.67 -19.35
N GLY A 495 13.36 -15.60 -19.11
CA GLY A 495 13.25 -16.26 -17.81
C GLY A 495 14.43 -17.19 -17.54
N ASP A 496 14.91 -17.14 -16.31
CA ASP A 496 15.96 -17.99 -15.77
C ASP A 496 15.46 -18.75 -14.54
N ASP A 497 16.34 -19.53 -13.93
CA ASP A 497 16.00 -20.28 -12.73
C ASP A 497 16.04 -19.36 -11.49
N ARG A 498 15.31 -19.75 -10.45
CA ARG A 498 15.31 -19.08 -9.15
C ARG A 498 16.72 -19.10 -8.56
N ARG A 499 17.17 -17.93 -8.06
CA ARG A 499 18.47 -17.78 -7.41
C ARG A 499 18.35 -17.93 -5.88
N THR A 500 17.31 -17.33 -5.27
CA THR A 500 17.11 -17.32 -3.82
C THR A 500 16.42 -18.62 -3.37
N GLU A 501 17.04 -19.36 -2.46
CA GLU A 501 16.46 -20.52 -1.83
C GLU A 501 15.44 -20.13 -0.76
N ILE A 502 14.34 -20.89 -0.64
CA ILE A 502 13.34 -20.70 0.41
C ILE A 502 13.34 -21.98 1.26
N VAL A 503 13.81 -21.87 2.50
CA VAL A 503 13.89 -22.98 3.43
C VAL A 503 12.70 -22.95 4.39
N ASN A 504 12.01 -24.08 4.51
CA ASN A 504 10.97 -24.24 5.54
C ASN A 504 11.66 -24.41 6.89
N VAL A 505 11.42 -23.52 7.80
CA VAL A 505 11.85 -23.65 9.19
C VAL A 505 10.82 -24.53 9.89
N SER A 506 11.27 -25.66 10.48
CA SER A 506 10.40 -26.52 11.29
C SER A 506 9.83 -25.70 12.46
N GLY A 507 8.57 -25.34 12.39
CA GLY A 507 7.88 -24.40 13.26
C GLY A 507 7.32 -23.21 12.49
N GLU A 508 6.89 -23.38 11.23
CA GLU A 508 6.12 -22.36 10.54
C GLU A 508 4.84 -22.06 11.32
N VAL A 509 4.93 -20.98 12.04
CA VAL A 509 3.87 -20.33 12.78
C VAL A 509 2.93 -19.70 11.77
N ASP A 510 1.65 -19.92 11.90
CA ASP A 510 0.64 -19.28 11.04
C ASP A 510 0.84 -17.75 11.08
N ILE A 511 0.40 -16.99 10.07
CA ILE A 511 0.52 -15.51 10.06
C ILE A 511 -0.02 -14.92 11.36
N GLU A 512 -1.03 -15.53 11.90
CA GLU A 512 -1.67 -15.20 13.15
C GLU A 512 -0.71 -15.34 14.35
N ASP A 513 0.23 -16.27 14.31
CA ASP A 513 1.21 -16.53 15.37
C ASP A 513 2.44 -15.60 15.32
N LEU A 514 2.64 -14.87 14.19
CA LEU A 514 3.69 -13.85 14.04
C LEU A 514 3.24 -12.46 14.50
N ILE A 515 1.95 -12.28 14.69
CA ILE A 515 1.35 -11.06 15.19
C ILE A 515 1.15 -11.25 16.68
N PRO A 516 1.71 -10.37 17.54
CA PRO A 516 1.48 -10.48 18.97
C PRO A 516 -0.01 -10.54 19.26
N ASN A 517 -0.42 -11.56 20.05
CA ASN A 517 -1.79 -11.67 20.52
C ASN A 517 -1.96 -10.71 21.71
N GLU A 518 -2.22 -9.45 21.40
CA GLU A 518 -2.34 -8.37 22.37
C GLU A 518 -3.79 -7.92 22.49
N ASN A 519 -4.19 -7.57 23.71
CA ASN A 519 -5.42 -6.86 23.93
C ASN A 519 -5.27 -5.40 23.49
N CYS A 520 -6.10 -4.99 22.54
CA CYS A 520 -6.10 -3.65 22.00
C CYS A 520 -7.44 -2.95 22.22
N VAL A 521 -7.38 -1.64 22.41
CA VAL A 521 -8.55 -0.75 22.38
C VAL A 521 -8.76 -0.30 20.94
N PHE A 522 -9.93 -0.57 20.41
CA PHE A 522 -10.36 -0.14 19.08
C PHE A 522 -11.29 1.06 19.24
N THR A 523 -11.00 2.14 18.57
CA THR A 523 -11.77 3.38 18.64
C THR A 523 -12.26 3.75 17.25
N LEU A 524 -13.57 4.00 17.10
CA LEU A 524 -14.18 4.54 15.89
C LEU A 524 -14.83 5.88 16.23
N THR A 525 -14.60 6.90 15.39
CA THR A 525 -15.17 8.23 15.57
C THR A 525 -16.42 8.43 14.71
N THR A 526 -17.22 9.44 15.03
CA THR A 526 -18.43 9.85 14.29
C THR A 526 -18.16 10.19 12.83
N LEU A 527 -16.95 10.67 12.51
CA LEU A 527 -16.51 10.92 11.13
C LEU A 527 -15.86 9.69 10.47
N GLY A 528 -15.91 8.53 11.13
CA GLY A 528 -15.43 7.26 10.55
C GLY A 528 -13.93 7.04 10.62
N TYR A 529 -13.19 7.69 11.53
CA TYR A 529 -11.79 7.36 11.75
C TYR A 529 -11.66 6.21 12.74
N ILE A 530 -10.88 5.18 12.35
CA ILE A 530 -10.64 4.00 13.18
C ILE A 530 -9.15 3.82 13.47
N LYS A 531 -8.83 3.36 14.66
CA LYS A 531 -7.49 2.94 15.07
C LYS A 531 -7.55 1.86 16.13
N ARG A 532 -6.45 1.10 16.28
CA ARG A 532 -6.20 0.24 17.44
C ARG A 532 -5.04 0.78 18.26
N GLN A 533 -5.05 0.52 19.54
CA GLN A 533 -3.98 0.89 20.49
C GLN A 533 -3.86 -0.21 21.54
N SER A 534 -2.65 -0.48 22.04
CA SER A 534 -2.49 -1.35 23.21
C SER A 534 -3.26 -0.80 24.42
N VAL A 535 -3.86 -1.68 25.19
CA VAL A 535 -4.57 -1.30 26.44
C VAL A 535 -3.64 -0.59 27.41
N ASP A 536 -2.35 -0.93 27.46
CA ASP A 536 -1.32 -0.35 28.33
C ASP A 536 -1.09 1.15 28.10
N THR A 537 -1.58 1.69 26.99
CA THR A 537 -1.49 3.13 26.69
C THR A 537 -2.34 4.00 27.61
N TYR A 538 -3.34 3.42 28.33
CA TYR A 538 -4.29 4.12 29.17
C TYR A 538 -4.07 3.79 30.66
N GLN A 539 -3.36 4.65 31.38
CA GLN A 539 -3.13 4.52 32.84
C GLN A 539 -4.43 4.64 33.64
N THR A 540 -4.57 3.83 34.68
CA THR A 540 -5.71 3.83 35.60
C THR A 540 -5.79 5.14 36.41
N GLN A 541 -6.97 5.70 36.59
CA GLN A 541 -7.23 6.93 37.34
C GLN A 541 -8.36 6.72 38.38
N HIS A 542 -8.40 7.57 39.38
CA HIS A 542 -9.48 7.55 40.39
C HIS A 542 -10.77 8.17 39.83
N ARG A 543 -11.95 7.73 40.36
CA ARG A 543 -13.25 8.27 39.99
C ARG A 543 -13.32 9.79 40.18
N GLY A 544 -13.99 10.49 39.26
CA GLY A 544 -14.13 11.95 39.30
C GLY A 544 -12.90 12.73 38.84
N GLY A 545 -11.91 12.06 38.27
CA GLY A 545 -10.77 12.67 37.61
C GLY A 545 -11.14 13.41 36.32
N ARG A 546 -10.24 14.27 35.81
CA ARG A 546 -10.44 15.01 34.54
C ARG A 546 -10.11 14.19 33.30
N GLY A 547 -9.48 13.00 33.44
CA GLY A 547 -9.03 12.17 32.31
C GLY A 547 -7.82 12.75 31.55
N VAL A 548 -7.42 12.05 30.51
CA VAL A 548 -6.33 12.46 29.60
C VAL A 548 -6.85 12.57 28.18
N LYS A 549 -6.24 13.46 27.39
CA LYS A 549 -6.62 13.64 26.00
C LYS A 549 -6.20 12.41 25.17
N GLY A 550 -7.16 11.65 24.70
CA GLY A 550 -6.94 10.39 24.00
C GLY A 550 -6.87 10.50 22.48
N MET A 551 -7.22 11.68 21.91
CA MET A 551 -7.27 11.85 20.47
C MET A 551 -7.16 13.33 20.07
N THR A 552 -6.43 13.64 18.99
CA THR A 552 -6.45 14.98 18.37
C THR A 552 -7.63 15.02 17.41
N ARG A 553 -8.59 15.92 17.64
CA ARG A 553 -9.84 16.00 16.86
C ARG A 553 -9.88 17.19 15.89
N ARG A 554 -10.77 17.11 14.89
CA ARG A 554 -11.38 18.28 14.23
C ARG A 554 -12.53 18.77 15.11
N GLU A 555 -12.93 20.02 14.99
CA GLU A 555 -13.91 20.67 15.89
C GLU A 555 -15.26 19.94 16.06
N GLU A 556 -15.60 18.96 15.20
CA GLU A 556 -16.87 18.24 15.21
C GLU A 556 -16.74 16.70 15.29
N ASP A 557 -15.53 16.13 15.51
CA ASP A 557 -15.33 14.68 15.50
C ASP A 557 -15.24 14.10 16.94
N VAL A 558 -16.08 13.15 17.27
CA VAL A 558 -16.17 12.54 18.60
C VAL A 558 -16.02 11.02 18.48
N ALA A 559 -15.39 10.37 19.45
CA ALA A 559 -15.36 8.92 19.52
C ALA A 559 -16.79 8.38 19.74
N GLU A 560 -17.28 7.60 18.80
CA GLU A 560 -18.64 7.05 18.83
C GLU A 560 -18.67 5.65 19.44
N THR A 561 -17.71 4.82 19.10
CA THR A 561 -17.62 3.44 19.58
C THR A 561 -16.20 3.12 20.02
N MET A 562 -16.08 2.47 21.18
CA MET A 562 -14.84 1.92 21.71
C MET A 562 -15.12 0.53 22.29
N PHE A 563 -14.21 -0.42 22.06
CA PHE A 563 -14.23 -1.75 22.67
C PHE A 563 -12.83 -2.34 22.69
N THR A 564 -12.67 -3.34 23.55
CA THR A 564 -11.41 -4.08 23.66
C THR A 564 -11.57 -5.48 23.06
N CYS A 565 -10.58 -5.91 22.29
CA CYS A 565 -10.45 -7.27 21.83
C CYS A 565 -8.99 -7.61 21.47
N SER A 566 -8.72 -8.91 21.30
CA SER A 566 -7.44 -9.39 20.81
C SER A 566 -7.21 -8.98 19.36
N THR A 567 -5.95 -8.79 19.01
CA THR A 567 -5.50 -8.61 17.62
C THR A 567 -5.93 -9.77 16.72
N HIS A 568 -6.10 -10.98 17.25
CA HIS A 568 -6.48 -12.20 16.52
C HIS A 568 -7.97 -12.43 16.36
N ASP A 569 -8.82 -11.67 17.08
CA ASP A 569 -10.28 -11.81 16.98
C ASP A 569 -10.81 -11.29 15.64
N TYR A 570 -11.95 -11.85 15.21
CA TYR A 570 -12.73 -11.26 14.14
C TYR A 570 -13.53 -10.08 14.66
N ILE A 571 -13.51 -8.97 13.92
CA ILE A 571 -14.34 -7.81 14.17
C ILE A 571 -15.38 -7.71 13.07
N MET A 572 -16.65 -7.74 13.44
CA MET A 572 -17.76 -7.54 12.52
C MET A 572 -18.26 -6.10 12.63
N PHE A 573 -18.30 -5.42 11.49
CA PHE A 573 -18.74 -4.04 11.35
C PHE A 573 -20.15 -4.01 10.77
N PHE A 574 -21.10 -3.49 11.53
CA PHE A 574 -22.47 -3.32 11.09
C PHE A 574 -22.71 -1.88 10.70
N THR A 575 -23.45 -1.66 9.63
CA THR A 575 -23.65 -0.31 9.07
C THR A 575 -25.07 0.18 9.26
N SER A 576 -25.25 1.49 9.14
CA SER A 576 -26.56 2.17 9.17
C SER A 576 -27.54 1.59 8.17
N GLU A 577 -27.07 1.07 7.04
CA GLU A 577 -27.88 0.41 6.00
C GLU A 577 -28.21 -1.05 6.31
N GLY A 578 -27.78 -1.59 7.47
CA GLY A 578 -28.02 -2.97 7.84
C GLY A 578 -27.13 -3.99 7.15
N LYS A 579 -25.99 -3.58 6.59
CA LYS A 579 -24.95 -4.48 6.06
C LYS A 579 -23.96 -4.84 7.16
N VAL A 580 -23.20 -5.91 6.92
CA VAL A 580 -22.10 -6.36 7.78
C VAL A 580 -20.86 -6.65 6.97
N TYR A 581 -19.70 -6.18 7.47
CA TYR A 581 -18.34 -6.45 7.01
C TYR A 581 -17.57 -7.18 8.09
N ARG A 582 -16.47 -7.87 7.74
CA ARG A 582 -15.65 -8.62 8.68
C ARG A 582 -14.17 -8.40 8.40
N LEU A 583 -13.40 -8.10 9.46
CA LEU A 583 -11.93 -7.99 9.45
C LEU A 583 -11.35 -8.70 10.67
N LYS A 584 -10.06 -9.01 10.63
CA LYS A 584 -9.26 -9.39 11.80
C LYS A 584 -8.80 -8.13 12.54
N GLY A 585 -8.63 -8.20 13.87
CA GLY A 585 -8.19 -7.07 14.67
C GLY A 585 -6.86 -6.47 14.19
N TYR A 586 -5.91 -7.30 13.77
CA TYR A 586 -4.61 -6.86 13.26
C TYR A 586 -4.68 -6.13 11.90
N GLU A 587 -5.76 -6.27 11.14
CA GLU A 587 -5.95 -5.54 9.87
C GLU A 587 -6.29 -4.07 10.10
N ILE A 588 -6.68 -3.69 11.33
CA ILE A 588 -6.93 -2.30 11.71
C ILE A 588 -5.60 -1.64 12.08
N PRO A 589 -5.27 -0.48 11.47
CA PRO A 589 -4.00 0.20 11.70
C PRO A 589 -3.79 0.59 13.15
N GLU A 590 -2.57 0.39 13.64
CA GLU A 590 -2.14 0.89 14.92
C GLU A 590 -1.96 2.40 14.88
N GLY A 591 -2.40 3.09 15.92
CA GLY A 591 -2.30 4.53 16.02
C GLY A 591 -1.73 4.97 17.36
N SER A 592 -0.87 6.01 17.38
CA SER A 592 -0.45 6.63 18.64
C SER A 592 -1.64 7.25 19.36
N ARG A 593 -1.49 7.51 20.68
CA ARG A 593 -2.56 8.07 21.52
C ARG A 593 -3.21 9.31 20.91
N ASN A 594 -2.43 10.21 20.34
CA ASN A 594 -2.91 11.47 19.77
C ASN A 594 -3.22 11.42 18.26
N SER A 595 -3.03 10.27 17.59
CA SER A 595 -3.33 10.15 16.15
C SER A 595 -4.84 10.08 15.91
N LYS A 596 -5.28 10.56 14.74
CA LYS A 596 -6.67 10.42 14.27
C LYS A 596 -7.08 9.00 13.91
N GLY A 597 -6.11 8.16 13.59
CA GLY A 597 -6.36 6.87 12.94
C GLY A 597 -6.58 7.02 11.43
N MET A 598 -7.06 5.94 10.81
CA MET A 598 -7.36 5.85 9.38
C MET A 598 -8.88 5.97 9.16
N ASN A 599 -9.29 6.61 8.07
CA ASN A 599 -10.71 6.62 7.73
C ASN A 599 -11.16 5.21 7.32
N ILE A 600 -12.26 4.74 7.89
CA ILE A 600 -12.78 3.38 7.72
C ILE A 600 -13.17 3.06 6.27
N VAL A 601 -13.50 4.07 5.46
CA VAL A 601 -13.77 3.89 4.02
C VAL A 601 -12.54 3.45 3.22
N ASN A 602 -11.34 3.65 3.77
CA ASN A 602 -10.09 3.13 3.17
C ASN A 602 -9.85 1.65 3.49
N ILE A 603 -10.60 1.10 4.44
CA ILE A 603 -10.47 -0.30 4.88
C ILE A 603 -11.70 -1.11 4.42
N LEU A 604 -12.90 -0.52 4.50
CA LEU A 604 -14.15 -1.14 4.11
C LEU A 604 -14.75 -0.41 2.91
N PRO A 605 -15.28 -1.12 1.89
CA PRO A 605 -15.91 -0.51 0.71
C PRO A 605 -17.34 -0.04 1.06
N LEU A 606 -17.44 1.05 1.83
CA LEU A 606 -18.71 1.64 2.25
C LEU A 606 -19.31 2.52 1.15
N GLY A 607 -20.65 2.57 1.09
CA GLY A 607 -21.37 3.53 0.25
C GLY A 607 -21.20 4.99 0.70
N ALA A 608 -21.58 5.96 -0.14
CA ALA A 608 -21.37 7.39 0.12
C ALA A 608 -22.02 7.88 1.45
N ASP A 609 -23.18 7.35 1.83
CA ASP A 609 -23.92 7.72 3.05
C ASP A 609 -23.92 6.60 4.11
N GLU A 610 -23.21 5.50 3.86
CA GLU A 610 -23.14 4.34 4.73
C GLU A 610 -22.16 4.57 5.88
N LYS A 611 -22.63 4.43 7.13
CA LYS A 611 -21.82 4.61 8.35
C LYS A 611 -21.78 3.31 9.14
N VAL A 612 -20.65 3.04 9.78
CA VAL A 612 -20.54 1.94 10.75
C VAL A 612 -21.19 2.38 12.06
N THR A 613 -22.20 1.65 12.49
CA THR A 613 -22.98 1.97 13.71
C THR A 613 -22.75 1.00 14.85
N ALA A 614 -22.25 -0.20 14.57
CA ALA A 614 -21.90 -1.16 15.63
C ALA A 614 -20.70 -2.01 15.21
N MET A 615 -19.85 -2.33 16.17
CA MET A 615 -18.73 -3.25 16.04
C MET A 615 -18.85 -4.36 17.07
N ILE A 616 -18.59 -5.61 16.64
CA ILE A 616 -18.66 -6.78 17.53
C ILE A 616 -17.41 -7.63 17.36
N ARG A 617 -16.87 -8.04 18.49
CA ARG A 617 -15.87 -9.10 18.59
C ARG A 617 -16.52 -10.47 18.37
N VAL A 618 -15.95 -11.28 17.50
CA VAL A 618 -16.30 -12.69 17.30
C VAL A 618 -15.01 -13.51 17.39
N PRO A 619 -14.80 -14.26 18.48
CA PRO A 619 -13.54 -14.99 18.67
C PRO A 619 -13.39 -16.11 17.61
N GLU A 620 -14.40 -16.93 17.40
CA GLU A 620 -14.37 -18.07 16.47
C GLU A 620 -15.76 -18.45 15.97
N PHE A 621 -15.84 -18.96 14.71
CA PHE A 621 -17.07 -19.48 14.11
C PHE A 621 -17.15 -21.02 14.23
N GLY A 622 -18.37 -21.56 14.47
CA GLY A 622 -18.64 -22.99 14.36
C GLY A 622 -18.34 -23.83 15.62
N THR A 623 -17.81 -23.25 16.69
CA THR A 623 -17.49 -23.96 17.94
C THR A 623 -18.67 -24.07 18.89
N LYS A 624 -19.59 -23.09 18.91
CA LYS A 624 -20.78 -23.04 19.76
C LYS A 624 -21.96 -22.46 18.97
N LYS A 625 -23.17 -22.88 19.32
CA LYS A 625 -24.39 -22.29 18.76
C LYS A 625 -24.63 -20.91 19.36
N LEU A 626 -24.22 -19.87 18.61
CA LEU A 626 -24.33 -18.47 19.03
C LEU A 626 -25.28 -17.70 18.10
N TYR A 627 -25.86 -16.64 18.64
CA TYR A 627 -26.81 -15.78 17.94
C TYR A 627 -26.37 -14.33 17.98
N LEU A 628 -26.64 -13.59 16.91
CA LEU A 628 -26.53 -12.14 16.86
C LEU A 628 -27.90 -11.52 17.13
N CYS A 629 -28.04 -10.81 18.26
CA CYS A 629 -29.17 -9.98 18.58
C CYS A 629 -28.90 -8.55 18.11
N MET A 630 -29.65 -8.09 17.12
CA MET A 630 -29.56 -6.78 16.49
C MET A 630 -30.73 -5.91 16.93
N LEU A 631 -30.44 -4.67 17.34
CA LEU A 631 -31.45 -3.71 17.85
C LEU A 631 -31.31 -2.39 17.09
N THR A 632 -32.42 -1.93 16.52
CA THR A 632 -32.43 -0.66 15.79
C THR A 632 -32.69 0.53 16.72
N LYS A 633 -32.41 1.73 16.22
CA LYS A 633 -32.67 3.00 16.92
C LYS A 633 -34.13 3.14 17.39
N ASN A 634 -35.06 2.70 16.54
CA ASN A 634 -36.51 2.78 16.80
C ASN A 634 -37.06 1.58 17.62
N GLY A 635 -36.18 0.76 18.20
CA GLY A 635 -36.55 -0.33 19.10
C GLY A 635 -37.12 -1.58 18.42
N VAL A 636 -36.66 -1.89 17.20
CA VAL A 636 -36.94 -3.18 16.55
C VAL A 636 -35.77 -4.13 16.84
N ILE A 637 -36.02 -5.33 17.30
CA ILE A 637 -35.04 -6.36 17.63
C ILE A 637 -35.15 -7.54 16.67
N LYS A 638 -34.00 -8.11 16.33
CA LYS A 638 -33.86 -9.30 15.50
C LYS A 638 -32.78 -10.22 16.05
N ARG A 639 -33.02 -11.54 15.99
CA ARG A 639 -32.06 -12.57 16.35
C ARG A 639 -31.77 -13.47 15.14
N THR A 640 -30.49 -13.74 14.87
CA THR A 640 -30.03 -14.59 13.75
C THR A 640 -28.83 -15.44 14.20
N GLU A 641 -28.71 -16.67 13.74
CA GLU A 641 -27.57 -17.54 14.03
C GLU A 641 -26.28 -16.93 13.52
N LEU A 642 -25.20 -16.97 14.34
CA LEU A 642 -23.89 -16.42 13.98
C LEU A 642 -23.31 -17.06 12.73
N ASP A 643 -23.48 -18.38 12.56
CA ASP A 643 -22.98 -19.13 11.40
C ASP A 643 -23.56 -18.66 10.06
N ALA A 644 -24.71 -17.98 10.07
CA ALA A 644 -25.23 -17.33 8.86
C ALA A 644 -24.32 -16.23 8.32
N TYR A 645 -23.33 -15.78 9.10
CA TYR A 645 -22.34 -14.73 8.77
C TYR A 645 -20.91 -15.29 8.64
N LYS A 646 -20.72 -16.61 8.59
CA LYS A 646 -19.40 -17.23 8.42
C LYS A 646 -18.71 -16.78 7.14
N ASN A 647 -19.48 -16.61 6.05
CA ASN A 647 -18.96 -16.20 4.74
C ASN A 647 -19.42 -14.77 4.40
N VAL A 648 -18.73 -13.77 4.96
CA VAL A 648 -18.93 -12.37 4.61
C VAL A 648 -18.00 -12.03 3.45
N ARG A 649 -18.55 -11.59 2.32
CA ARG A 649 -17.79 -11.12 1.16
C ARG A 649 -17.13 -9.77 1.46
N LYS A 650 -16.06 -9.44 0.75
CA LYS A 650 -15.38 -8.12 0.88
C LYS A 650 -16.34 -6.93 0.70
N ASN A 651 -17.34 -7.06 -0.17
CA ASN A 651 -18.36 -6.04 -0.42
C ASN A 651 -19.49 -6.02 0.64
N GLY A 652 -19.32 -6.73 1.74
CA GLY A 652 -20.32 -6.86 2.78
C GLY A 652 -21.51 -7.74 2.35
N ILE A 653 -22.37 -8.06 3.33
CA ILE A 653 -23.65 -8.76 3.12
C ILE A 653 -24.73 -8.11 3.97
N PHE A 654 -26.01 -8.16 3.55
CA PHE A 654 -27.10 -7.66 4.38
C PHE A 654 -27.29 -8.51 5.64
N ALA A 655 -27.32 -7.85 6.78
CA ALA A 655 -27.54 -8.43 8.11
C ALA A 655 -29.00 -8.30 8.57
N ILE A 656 -29.66 -7.20 8.23
CA ILE A 656 -31.05 -6.89 8.58
C ILE A 656 -31.65 -5.98 7.50
N ASN A 657 -32.97 -6.13 7.25
CA ASN A 657 -33.73 -5.14 6.50
C ASN A 657 -34.30 -4.10 7.47
N LEU A 658 -34.04 -2.85 7.20
CA LEU A 658 -34.46 -1.70 8.00
C LEU A 658 -35.71 -1.06 7.41
N ASP A 659 -36.51 -0.41 8.26
CA ASP A 659 -37.57 0.49 7.83
C ASP A 659 -37.02 1.83 7.36
N GLU A 660 -37.78 2.57 6.60
CA GLU A 660 -37.43 3.92 6.18
C GLU A 660 -37.18 4.84 7.39
N GLY A 661 -36.00 5.45 7.46
CA GLY A 661 -35.60 6.31 8.56
C GLY A 661 -35.17 5.60 9.86
N ASP A 662 -35.04 4.26 9.87
CA ASP A 662 -34.49 3.50 11.00
C ASP A 662 -33.01 3.13 10.73
N GLU A 663 -32.24 2.94 11.79
CA GLU A 663 -30.81 2.61 11.75
C GLU A 663 -30.53 1.44 12.69
N LEU A 664 -29.65 0.53 12.27
CA LEU A 664 -29.12 -0.50 13.17
C LEU A 664 -28.12 0.14 14.13
N ARG A 665 -28.35 0.04 15.45
CA ARG A 665 -27.51 0.70 16.46
C ARG A 665 -26.72 -0.24 17.36
N PHE A 666 -27.34 -1.31 17.81
CA PHE A 666 -26.73 -2.22 18.77
C PHE A 666 -26.80 -3.65 18.27
N VAL A 667 -25.68 -4.34 18.43
CA VAL A 667 -25.57 -5.76 18.13
C VAL A 667 -24.85 -6.45 19.29
N LYS A 668 -25.37 -7.58 19.77
CA LYS A 668 -24.78 -8.38 20.85
C LYS A 668 -24.78 -9.85 20.47
N LEU A 669 -23.77 -10.55 20.94
CA LEU A 669 -23.66 -12.01 20.81
C LEU A 669 -24.35 -12.68 21.99
N THR A 670 -25.20 -13.71 21.72
CA THR A 670 -25.94 -14.46 22.75
C THR A 670 -25.86 -15.97 22.45
N ASP A 671 -26.19 -16.78 23.46
CA ASP A 671 -26.18 -18.26 23.42
C ASP A 671 -27.56 -18.91 23.22
N GLY A 672 -28.62 -18.13 23.16
CA GLY A 672 -29.99 -18.61 22.99
C GLY A 672 -30.80 -18.74 24.28
N GLU A 673 -30.17 -18.54 25.44
CA GLU A 673 -30.82 -18.69 26.76
C GLU A 673 -30.81 -17.39 27.60
N LYS A 674 -30.26 -16.31 27.05
CA LYS A 674 -30.06 -15.07 27.81
C LYS A 674 -31.30 -14.18 27.87
N GLN A 675 -31.32 -13.38 28.92
CA GLN A 675 -32.21 -12.23 28.99
C GLN A 675 -31.56 -11.02 28.25
N ILE A 676 -32.39 -10.16 27.71
CA ILE A 676 -31.95 -8.93 27.07
C ILE A 676 -32.54 -7.76 27.84
N LEU A 677 -31.67 -6.85 28.29
CA LEU A 677 -32.05 -5.56 28.84
C LEU A 677 -31.81 -4.47 27.81
N ILE A 678 -32.83 -3.71 27.48
CA ILE A 678 -32.79 -2.57 26.59
C ILE A 678 -33.10 -1.32 27.41
N ALA A 679 -32.30 -0.29 27.27
CA ALA A 679 -32.51 0.99 27.93
C ALA A 679 -32.61 2.12 26.89
N THR A 680 -33.45 3.12 27.18
CA THR A 680 -33.67 4.27 26.32
C THR A 680 -32.97 5.50 26.87
N ARG A 681 -32.76 6.48 26.01
CA ARG A 681 -32.10 7.74 26.33
C ARG A 681 -32.87 8.56 27.36
N LYS A 682 -34.20 8.55 27.27
CA LYS A 682 -35.11 9.17 28.28
C LYS A 682 -35.32 8.35 29.55
N GLY A 683 -34.45 7.37 29.80
CA GLY A 683 -34.36 6.67 31.07
C GLY A 683 -35.36 5.56 31.29
N MET A 684 -36.02 5.05 30.25
CA MET A 684 -36.86 3.85 30.35
C MET A 684 -36.01 2.59 30.09
N CYS A 685 -36.46 1.42 30.52
CA CYS A 685 -35.84 0.14 30.22
C CYS A 685 -36.84 -1.01 30.18
N ILE A 686 -36.54 -2.04 29.42
CA ILE A 686 -37.31 -3.28 29.37
C ILE A 686 -36.37 -4.49 29.39
N SER A 687 -36.70 -5.52 30.13
CA SER A 687 -35.99 -6.79 30.16
C SER A 687 -36.95 -7.93 29.77
N PHE A 688 -36.50 -8.77 28.83
CA PHE A 688 -37.25 -9.93 28.34
C PHE A 688 -36.31 -11.06 27.93
N ASN A 689 -36.83 -12.29 27.75
CA ASN A 689 -36.03 -13.42 27.26
C ASN A 689 -35.72 -13.26 25.76
N GLU A 690 -34.48 -13.55 25.34
CA GLU A 690 -34.09 -13.43 23.92
C GLU A 690 -34.93 -14.32 22.99
N ASN A 691 -35.51 -15.42 23.51
CA ASN A 691 -36.42 -16.30 22.76
C ASN A 691 -37.74 -15.63 22.39
N ASP A 692 -38.12 -14.55 23.07
CA ASP A 692 -39.27 -13.75 22.66
C ASP A 692 -39.04 -13.06 21.30
N ALA A 693 -37.75 -12.85 20.93
CA ALA A 693 -37.35 -12.50 19.61
C ALA A 693 -36.97 -13.77 18.82
N ARG A 694 -37.92 -14.34 18.06
CA ARG A 694 -37.69 -15.57 17.29
C ARG A 694 -36.45 -15.44 16.37
N CYS A 695 -35.69 -16.54 16.26
CA CYS A 695 -34.58 -16.63 15.31
C CYS A 695 -35.07 -16.59 13.85
N ILE A 696 -34.58 -15.67 13.04
CA ILE A 696 -34.98 -15.44 11.63
C ILE A 696 -33.80 -15.20 10.74
N GLY A 697 -33.96 -15.45 9.44
CA GLY A 697 -32.91 -15.34 8.45
C GLY A 697 -32.34 -13.91 8.30
N ARG A 698 -31.15 -13.77 7.70
CA ARG A 698 -30.38 -12.51 7.59
C ARG A 698 -31.16 -11.31 7.08
N THR A 699 -31.95 -11.47 6.02
CA THR A 699 -32.68 -10.40 5.34
C THR A 699 -34.05 -10.08 5.91
N ALA A 700 -34.39 -10.58 7.11
CA ALA A 700 -35.67 -10.26 7.76
C ALA A 700 -35.57 -8.92 8.51
N ARG A 701 -36.75 -8.28 8.73
CA ARG A 701 -36.84 -6.97 9.40
C ARG A 701 -36.66 -7.04 10.92
N GLY A 702 -37.23 -7.98 11.58
CA GLY A 702 -37.26 -8.08 13.05
C GLY A 702 -38.63 -7.83 13.66
N VAL A 703 -38.70 -7.68 15.00
CA VAL A 703 -39.91 -7.51 15.78
C VAL A 703 -39.75 -6.37 16.80
N LYS A 704 -40.84 -5.74 17.23
CA LYS A 704 -40.80 -4.63 18.20
C LYS A 704 -40.28 -5.12 19.55
N ALA A 705 -39.23 -4.49 20.09
CA ALA A 705 -38.62 -4.79 21.37
C ALA A 705 -39.25 -3.96 22.53
N ILE A 706 -39.39 -2.66 22.31
CA ILE A 706 -39.93 -1.68 23.27
C ILE A 706 -40.82 -0.67 22.55
N THR A 707 -41.77 -0.08 23.23
CA THR A 707 -42.52 1.07 22.71
C THR A 707 -41.89 2.35 23.25
N LEU A 708 -41.29 3.13 22.37
CA LEU A 708 -40.63 4.39 22.68
C LEU A 708 -41.66 5.52 22.83
N SER A 709 -41.34 6.50 23.69
CA SER A 709 -42.04 7.77 23.78
C SER A 709 -41.65 8.67 22.63
N GLU A 710 -42.39 9.73 22.35
CA GLU A 710 -42.07 10.68 21.28
C GLU A 710 -40.70 11.34 21.51
N GLY A 711 -39.82 11.27 20.50
CA GLY A 711 -38.49 11.80 20.59
C GLY A 711 -37.52 11.01 21.49
N ASP A 712 -37.86 9.77 21.89
CA ASP A 712 -36.96 8.87 22.62
C ASP A 712 -36.27 7.91 21.65
N GLU A 713 -35.07 7.46 21.98
CA GLU A 713 -34.29 6.51 21.22
C GLU A 713 -33.55 5.51 22.13
N ILE A 714 -33.09 4.41 21.58
CA ILE A 714 -32.35 3.41 22.34
C ILE A 714 -30.96 3.96 22.72
N ALA A 715 -30.62 3.85 24.02
CA ALA A 715 -29.31 4.23 24.59
C ALA A 715 -28.37 3.04 24.83
N GLY A 716 -28.89 1.82 24.92
CA GLY A 716 -28.05 0.64 25.11
C GLY A 716 -28.83 -0.67 25.15
N MET A 717 -28.08 -1.75 24.88
CA MET A 717 -28.54 -3.14 24.98
C MET A 717 -27.54 -3.95 25.80
N CYS A 718 -27.99 -4.58 26.88
CA CYS A 718 -27.18 -5.44 27.76
C CYS A 718 -27.66 -6.88 27.72
N VAL A 719 -26.75 -7.81 27.84
CA VAL A 719 -26.98 -9.24 28.06
C VAL A 719 -26.35 -9.58 29.41
N PRO A 720 -27.07 -10.19 30.35
CA PRO A 720 -26.50 -10.51 31.67
C PRO A 720 -25.38 -11.54 31.56
N GLU A 721 -24.33 -11.28 32.33
CA GLU A 721 -23.17 -12.15 32.53
C GLU A 721 -23.01 -12.44 34.00
N GLU A 722 -22.51 -13.63 34.36
CA GLU A 722 -22.27 -14.02 35.75
C GLU A 722 -21.36 -13.02 36.45
N ASN A 723 -21.67 -12.67 37.68
CA ASN A 723 -20.95 -11.72 38.54
C ASN A 723 -20.85 -10.28 38.01
N LYS A 724 -21.56 -9.91 36.94
CA LYS A 724 -21.59 -8.54 36.42
C LYS A 724 -22.88 -7.80 36.79
N LYS A 725 -22.73 -6.48 36.94
CA LYS A 725 -23.82 -5.56 37.30
C LYS A 725 -24.10 -4.60 36.15
N VAL A 726 -25.30 -4.07 36.09
CA VAL A 726 -25.70 -3.08 35.09
C VAL A 726 -25.14 -1.72 35.47
N LEU A 727 -24.19 -1.20 34.68
CA LEU A 727 -23.70 0.17 34.80
C LEU A 727 -24.56 1.07 33.92
N THR A 728 -25.15 2.12 34.51
CA THR A 728 -25.84 3.19 33.78
C THR A 728 -25.06 4.50 33.99
N VAL A 729 -24.76 5.19 32.92
CA VAL A 729 -24.04 6.49 32.95
C VAL A 729 -24.89 7.55 32.24
N SER A 730 -25.02 8.74 32.87
CA SER A 730 -25.69 9.90 32.25
C SER A 730 -24.72 10.78 31.46
N GLU A 731 -25.25 11.58 30.54
CA GLU A 731 -24.50 12.57 29.76
C GLU A 731 -23.74 13.57 30.67
N THR A 732 -24.22 13.81 31.87
CA THR A 732 -23.60 14.73 32.85
C THR A 732 -22.49 14.10 33.71
N GLY A 733 -22.12 12.84 33.41
CA GLY A 733 -21.01 12.14 34.06
C GLY A 733 -21.35 11.55 35.44
N PHE A 734 -22.61 11.32 35.73
CA PHE A 734 -23.03 10.53 36.88
C PHE A 734 -23.28 9.09 36.46
N GLY A 735 -22.94 8.13 37.30
CA GLY A 735 -23.10 6.72 37.00
C GLY A 735 -23.31 5.88 38.24
N ARG A 736 -23.90 4.71 38.05
CA ARG A 736 -24.12 3.72 39.08
C ARG A 736 -24.11 2.31 38.54
N ARG A 737 -23.71 1.37 39.37
CA ARG A 737 -23.94 -0.04 39.13
C ARG A 737 -25.26 -0.47 39.79
N SER A 738 -25.97 -1.36 39.17
CA SER A 738 -27.22 -1.96 39.77
C SER A 738 -27.23 -3.45 39.53
N GLU A 739 -27.76 -4.21 40.51
CA GLU A 739 -27.98 -5.65 40.34
C GLU A 739 -28.96 -5.90 39.19
N PHE A 740 -28.65 -6.90 38.34
CA PHE A 740 -29.51 -7.24 37.21
C PHE A 740 -30.91 -7.62 37.62
N ASP A 741 -31.07 -8.24 38.80
CA ASP A 741 -32.37 -8.66 39.40
C ASP A 741 -33.33 -7.48 39.66
N ASN A 742 -32.81 -6.27 39.72
CA ASN A 742 -33.66 -5.06 39.82
C ASN A 742 -34.50 -4.81 38.56
N TYR A 743 -34.21 -5.52 37.46
CA TYR A 743 -34.85 -5.37 36.15
C TYR A 743 -35.77 -6.58 35.88
N ARG A 744 -36.98 -6.56 36.42
CA ARG A 744 -37.90 -7.67 36.23
C ARG A 744 -38.19 -7.97 34.78
N VAL A 745 -38.28 -9.26 34.45
CA VAL A 745 -38.64 -9.76 33.13
C VAL A 745 -40.07 -9.34 32.76
N GLN A 746 -40.26 -8.85 31.55
CA GLN A 746 -41.53 -8.40 30.98
C GLN A 746 -41.75 -9.00 29.60
N SER A 747 -42.99 -8.93 29.11
CA SER A 747 -43.22 -9.23 27.69
C SER A 747 -42.63 -8.15 26.79
N ARG A 748 -41.98 -8.57 25.69
CA ARG A 748 -41.44 -7.71 24.65
C ARG A 748 -42.53 -6.73 24.13
N GLY A 749 -42.11 -5.51 23.71
CA GLY A 749 -42.98 -4.52 23.05
C GLY A 749 -43.72 -3.59 23.96
N GLY A 750 -43.58 -3.73 25.30
CA GLY A 750 -44.21 -2.84 26.34
C GLY A 750 -43.46 -1.47 26.42
N LYS A 751 -43.98 -0.58 27.30
CA LYS A 751 -43.36 0.72 27.61
C LYS A 751 -42.14 0.59 28.54
N GLY A 752 -41.98 -0.55 29.23
CA GLY A 752 -40.85 -0.79 30.15
C GLY A 752 -41.04 -0.17 31.55
N LEU A 753 -39.93 -0.01 32.26
CA LEU A 753 -39.76 0.52 33.60
C LEU A 753 -38.86 1.73 33.60
N ILE A 754 -38.93 2.61 34.62
CA ILE A 754 -37.98 3.71 34.77
C ILE A 754 -36.60 3.14 35.18
N ASN A 755 -35.58 3.33 34.37
CA ASN A 755 -34.18 3.05 34.70
C ASN A 755 -33.53 4.24 35.39
N TYR A 756 -33.73 5.45 34.86
CA TYR A 756 -33.03 6.65 35.31
C TYR A 756 -33.93 7.88 35.24
N HIS A 757 -33.79 8.82 36.17
CA HIS A 757 -34.56 10.06 36.18
C HIS A 757 -33.84 11.15 35.39
N THR A 758 -34.08 11.21 34.09
CA THR A 758 -33.38 12.09 33.16
C THR A 758 -33.69 13.58 33.35
N GLU A 759 -34.94 13.90 33.77
CA GLU A 759 -35.32 15.30 34.05
C GLU A 759 -34.47 15.96 35.14
N THR A 760 -33.89 15.14 36.04
CA THR A 760 -33.11 15.64 37.18
C THR A 760 -31.58 15.48 36.94
N TYR A 761 -31.18 14.47 36.19
CA TYR A 761 -29.77 14.04 36.13
C TYR A 761 -29.18 14.00 34.72
N GLY A 762 -29.89 14.46 33.72
CA GLY A 762 -29.52 14.42 32.30
C GLY A 762 -29.85 13.07 31.65
N ASP A 763 -29.89 13.06 30.33
CA ASP A 763 -30.22 11.88 29.54
C ASP A 763 -29.21 10.74 29.77
N VAL A 764 -29.62 9.51 29.52
CA VAL A 764 -28.74 8.35 29.64
C VAL A 764 -27.79 8.33 28.43
N ALA A 765 -26.48 8.41 28.69
CA ALA A 765 -25.47 8.32 27.65
C ALA A 765 -25.23 6.88 27.22
N ALA A 766 -25.08 5.95 28.18
CA ALA A 766 -24.82 4.55 27.85
C ALA A 766 -25.19 3.62 29.02
N VAL A 767 -25.40 2.34 28.66
CA VAL A 767 -25.66 1.26 29.62
C VAL A 767 -24.84 0.04 29.22
N ALA A 768 -24.11 -0.58 30.15
CA ALA A 768 -23.28 -1.75 29.94
C ALA A 768 -23.29 -2.72 31.12
N MET A 769 -22.86 -3.98 30.90
CA MET A 769 -22.58 -4.93 31.98
C MET A 769 -21.13 -4.74 32.42
N VAL A 770 -20.85 -4.74 33.73
CA VAL A 770 -19.51 -4.58 34.28
C VAL A 770 -19.27 -5.43 35.52
N GLY A 771 -18.13 -6.14 35.55
CA GLY A 771 -17.63 -6.92 36.68
C GLY A 771 -16.87 -6.06 37.69
N GLU A 772 -16.53 -6.62 38.86
CA GLU A 772 -15.72 -5.94 39.87
C GLU A 772 -14.26 -5.87 39.53
N ASP A 773 -13.78 -6.87 38.73
CA ASP A 773 -12.40 -7.01 38.27
C ASP A 773 -12.21 -6.38 36.88
N GLU A 774 -13.05 -5.45 36.48
CA GLU A 774 -12.99 -4.76 35.21
C GLU A 774 -12.81 -3.25 35.40
N ASP A 775 -12.28 -2.60 34.37
CA ASP A 775 -12.16 -1.14 34.30
C ASP A 775 -13.17 -0.56 33.31
N VAL A 776 -13.66 0.62 33.64
CA VAL A 776 -14.57 1.40 32.79
C VAL A 776 -13.78 2.53 32.14
N ILE A 777 -13.77 2.52 30.80
CA ILE A 777 -13.19 3.61 29.99
C ILE A 777 -14.35 4.44 29.47
N MET A 778 -14.33 5.74 29.76
CA MET A 778 -15.35 6.70 29.31
C MET A 778 -14.70 7.80 28.48
N ILE A 779 -15.42 8.25 27.47
CA ILE A 779 -15.00 9.34 26.58
C ILE A 779 -16.05 10.43 26.61
N SER A 780 -15.61 11.67 26.79
CA SER A 780 -16.46 12.85 26.66
C SER A 780 -16.50 13.39 25.24
N SER A 781 -17.47 14.22 24.93
CA SER A 781 -17.64 14.84 23.61
C SER A 781 -16.43 15.69 23.18
N ASP A 782 -15.64 16.21 24.13
CA ASP A 782 -14.38 16.91 23.86
C ASP A 782 -13.15 15.99 23.70
N GLY A 783 -13.36 14.65 23.68
CA GLY A 783 -12.31 13.65 23.44
C GLY A 783 -11.42 13.36 24.65
N ILE A 784 -11.85 13.75 25.86
CA ILE A 784 -11.16 13.40 27.10
C ILE A 784 -11.54 11.97 27.48
N ILE A 785 -10.53 11.15 27.78
CA ILE A 785 -10.69 9.75 28.18
C ILE A 785 -10.31 9.59 29.65
N ILE A 786 -11.12 8.86 30.40
CA ILE A 786 -10.84 8.40 31.76
C ILE A 786 -11.01 6.89 31.84
N ARG A 787 -10.06 6.22 32.54
CA ARG A 787 -10.15 4.80 32.91
C ARG A 787 -10.29 4.73 34.44
N ILE A 788 -11.31 4.06 34.94
CA ILE A 788 -11.57 3.88 36.38
C ILE A 788 -11.91 2.42 36.69
N PRO A 789 -11.44 1.86 37.81
CA PRO A 789 -11.87 0.54 38.24
C PRO A 789 -13.38 0.50 38.51
N ALA A 790 -14.05 -0.53 37.99
CA ALA A 790 -15.50 -0.64 38.19
C ALA A 790 -15.89 -0.74 39.66
N LYS A 791 -15.04 -1.37 40.51
CA LYS A 791 -15.21 -1.45 41.95
C LYS A 791 -15.42 -0.09 42.65
N ASP A 792 -14.86 0.98 42.06
CA ASP A 792 -14.97 2.34 42.60
C ASP A 792 -16.34 2.99 42.33
N ILE A 793 -17.15 2.40 41.44
CA ILE A 793 -18.49 2.87 41.15
C ILE A 793 -19.47 2.16 42.09
N SER A 794 -20.11 2.92 42.95
CA SER A 794 -21.03 2.37 43.98
C SER A 794 -22.25 1.70 43.37
N VAL A 795 -22.74 0.66 44.05
CA VAL A 795 -23.94 -0.08 43.69
C VAL A 795 -25.18 0.57 44.29
N PHE A 796 -26.18 0.88 43.51
CA PHE A 796 -27.43 1.47 43.91
C PHE A 796 -28.63 0.80 43.23
N ALA A 797 -29.78 0.88 43.86
CA ALA A 797 -31.04 0.46 43.22
C ALA A 797 -31.48 1.43 42.12
N ARG A 798 -32.32 0.96 41.18
CA ARG A 798 -33.04 1.82 40.25
C ARG A 798 -34.02 2.75 41.01
N PRO A 799 -34.24 3.92 40.55
CA PRO A 799 -33.63 4.79 39.52
C PRO A 799 -32.73 5.89 40.12
N SER A 800 -31.85 5.56 41.05
CA SER A 800 -31.00 6.51 41.76
C SER A 800 -30.03 7.25 40.86
N LYS A 801 -29.52 8.42 41.32
CA LYS A 801 -28.53 9.26 40.61
C LYS A 801 -27.17 8.58 40.46
N GLY A 802 -26.74 7.83 41.47
CA GLY A 802 -25.40 7.29 41.56
C GLY A 802 -24.32 8.30 41.98
N VAL A 803 -23.07 8.02 41.67
CA VAL A 803 -21.89 8.82 41.98
C VAL A 803 -21.35 9.53 40.73
N ARG A 804 -20.53 10.56 40.91
CA ARG A 804 -19.84 11.18 39.79
C ARG A 804 -18.70 10.27 39.34
N VAL A 805 -18.80 9.74 38.13
CA VAL A 805 -17.80 8.84 37.55
C VAL A 805 -16.86 9.58 36.63
N MET A 806 -17.32 10.66 35.98
CA MET A 806 -16.50 11.54 35.16
C MET A 806 -16.86 13.00 35.39
N LYS A 807 -15.89 13.89 35.42
CA LYS A 807 -16.13 15.33 35.41
C LYS A 807 -16.02 15.84 33.99
N THR A 808 -17.12 16.25 33.40
CA THR A 808 -17.17 16.89 32.09
C THR A 808 -16.94 18.40 32.20
N ASN A 809 -16.41 19.02 31.15
CA ASN A 809 -16.32 20.47 31.05
C ASN A 809 -17.72 21.06 30.85
N GLU A 810 -17.86 22.41 31.05
CA GLU A 810 -19.14 23.10 30.88
C GLU A 810 -19.62 22.99 29.41
N GLY A 811 -20.82 22.47 29.20
CA GLY A 811 -21.39 22.22 27.87
C GLY A 811 -21.02 20.87 27.23
N GLU A 812 -20.04 20.12 27.79
CA GLU A 812 -19.61 18.83 27.28
C GLU A 812 -20.34 17.66 27.95
N LYS A 813 -20.45 16.54 27.22
CA LYS A 813 -21.22 15.36 27.63
C LYS A 813 -20.38 14.11 27.58
N VAL A 814 -20.74 13.09 28.36
CA VAL A 814 -20.21 11.74 28.16
C VAL A 814 -20.78 11.19 26.85
N ALA A 815 -19.90 10.85 25.90
CA ALA A 815 -20.29 10.38 24.58
C ALA A 815 -20.43 8.86 24.51
N THR A 816 -19.45 8.12 25.08
CA THR A 816 -19.45 6.65 25.03
C THR A 816 -18.69 6.06 26.23
N LEU A 817 -18.91 4.77 26.48
CA LEU A 817 -18.16 3.99 27.45
C LEU A 817 -17.79 2.60 26.89
N SER A 818 -16.69 2.05 27.39
CA SER A 818 -16.24 0.68 27.13
C SER A 818 -15.78 0.02 28.44
N ILE A 819 -15.74 -1.30 28.44
CA ILE A 819 -15.27 -2.13 29.54
C ILE A 819 -14.02 -2.87 29.12
N THR A 820 -13.01 -2.95 30.00
CA THR A 820 -11.77 -3.70 29.79
C THR A 820 -11.39 -4.48 31.05
N GLU A 821 -10.56 -5.50 30.92
CA GLU A 821 -9.99 -6.23 32.06
C GLU A 821 -9.11 -5.30 32.92
N HIS A 822 -9.11 -5.54 34.24
CA HIS A 822 -8.26 -4.80 35.18
C HIS A 822 -6.86 -5.42 35.18
N GLU A 823 -5.82 -4.62 34.88
CA GLU A 823 -4.44 -5.05 34.99
C GLU A 823 -3.99 -5.07 36.46
N THR A 824 -3.55 -6.23 36.94
CA THR A 824 -2.84 -6.34 38.21
C THR A 824 -1.37 -6.04 38.02
N GLU A 825 -0.80 -5.13 38.83
CA GLU A 825 0.62 -4.70 38.80
C GLU A 825 1.65 -5.80 39.20
N ASP A 826 1.32 -7.10 39.17
CA ASP A 826 2.09 -8.16 39.84
C ASP A 826 2.88 -9.12 38.93
N GLU A 827 3.20 -8.79 37.65
CA GLU A 827 4.09 -9.67 36.87
C GLU A 827 5.26 -9.00 36.13
N SER A 828 5.62 -7.76 36.40
CA SER A 828 6.75 -7.08 35.72
C SER A 828 7.88 -6.55 36.61
N SER A 829 7.99 -6.97 37.91
CA SER A 829 9.04 -6.47 38.81
C SER A 829 10.04 -7.52 39.31
N GLU A 830 10.26 -8.61 38.64
CA GLU A 830 11.31 -9.60 39.01
C GLU A 830 12.37 -9.88 37.94
N SER A 831 12.77 -8.89 37.10
CA SER A 831 13.93 -9.11 36.22
C SER A 831 14.95 -7.97 36.10
N ASP A 832 14.86 -6.90 36.93
CA ASP A 832 15.87 -5.82 36.90
C ASP A 832 16.29 -5.34 38.30
N ALA A 833 16.63 -6.26 39.19
CA ALA A 833 17.26 -5.93 40.47
C ALA A 833 18.50 -6.80 40.71
N GLU A 834 19.56 -6.63 39.95
CA GLU A 834 20.93 -6.97 40.29
C GLU A 834 21.89 -6.21 39.35
N ASN A 835 22.23 -4.96 39.70
CA ASN A 835 23.53 -4.33 39.58
C ASN A 835 23.40 -2.80 39.58
N ASP A 836 23.27 -2.21 40.80
CA ASP A 836 23.77 -0.85 41.02
C ASP A 836 24.56 -0.82 42.35
N GLY A 837 25.87 -0.97 42.17
CA GLY A 837 26.82 -0.75 43.23
C GLY A 837 26.90 0.73 43.58
N GLU A 838 26.61 1.03 44.83
CA GLU A 838 26.81 2.33 45.49
C GLU A 838 28.20 2.92 45.25
N VAL A 839 28.25 4.20 44.89
CA VAL A 839 29.38 5.10 45.14
C VAL A 839 28.86 6.34 45.86
N PRO A 840 29.43 6.74 47.02
CA PRO A 840 28.84 7.69 47.97
C PRO A 840 29.05 9.16 47.52
N VAL A 841 27.99 9.92 47.74
CA VAL A 841 27.96 11.37 47.58
C VAL A 841 28.67 12.04 48.74
N THR A 842 29.79 12.74 48.49
CA THR A 842 30.36 13.76 49.40
C THR A 842 29.90 15.15 48.96
N LYS A 843 29.26 15.84 49.90
CA LYS A 843 28.93 17.26 49.87
C LYS A 843 30.24 18.11 49.94
N GLY A 844 30.35 19.11 49.06
CA GLY A 844 31.36 20.15 49.13
C GLY A 844 30.84 21.43 48.50
N ASN A 845 30.90 22.48 49.28
CA ASN A 845 30.32 23.81 49.15
C ASN A 845 30.82 24.62 47.95
N ALA A 846 30.00 25.62 47.68
CA ALA A 846 30.15 26.78 46.83
C ALA A 846 31.47 27.55 46.96
N GLU A 847 31.89 28.15 45.87
CA GLU A 847 32.29 29.56 45.70
C GLU A 847 33.11 29.73 44.41
N GLY A 848 32.68 30.52 43.51
CA GLY A 848 33.25 31.79 43.17
C GLY A 848 34.19 31.83 41.93
N GLU A 849 33.85 32.77 41.07
CA GLU A 849 34.70 33.57 40.15
C GLU A 849 34.92 33.08 38.70
N LYS A 850 34.22 33.73 37.76
CA LYS A 850 34.64 34.79 36.81
C LYS A 850 35.77 34.44 35.83
N ALA A 851 35.36 34.55 34.59
CA ALA A 851 35.93 35.25 33.42
C ALA A 851 37.34 34.87 32.92
N ALA A 852 37.41 34.54 31.67
CA ALA A 852 38.21 35.30 30.69
C ALA A 852 37.99 34.81 29.27
N GLU A 853 37.71 35.77 28.44
CA GLU A 853 37.78 35.79 26.97
C GLU A 853 39.23 35.56 26.49
N ALA A 854 39.36 35.14 25.28
CA ALA A 854 40.30 35.53 24.23
C ALA A 854 40.62 34.30 23.37
N ASP A 855 40.61 34.27 22.15
CA ASP A 855 40.76 35.13 20.98
C ASP A 855 41.53 34.33 19.92
N GLU A 856 41.04 34.42 18.70
CA GLU A 856 41.66 34.35 17.41
C GLU A 856 42.80 33.32 17.11
N SER A 857 42.76 32.56 16.00
CA SER A 857 43.15 33.03 14.69
C SER A 857 43.27 31.83 13.73
N LYS A 858 42.60 31.93 12.59
CA LYS A 858 43.10 31.88 11.22
C LYS A 858 44.25 30.90 10.92
N GLU A 859 43.98 30.00 9.94
CA GLU A 859 44.66 30.03 8.66
C GLU A 859 44.19 28.89 7.76
N ASN A 860 43.64 29.25 6.63
CA ASN A 860 43.74 28.59 5.31
C ASN A 860 44.94 29.23 4.57
N PRO A 861 45.45 28.78 3.43
CA PRO A 861 45.11 27.73 2.48
C PRO A 861 46.34 27.00 1.88
N THR A 862 46.11 26.11 0.91
CA THR A 862 46.73 26.02 -0.43
C THR A 862 46.65 24.61 -0.99
N GLU A 863 45.92 24.48 -2.09
CA GLU A 863 46.27 23.99 -3.43
C GLU A 863 47.54 23.11 -3.56
N ILE A 864 47.35 22.02 -4.35
CA ILE A 864 48.08 21.60 -5.57
C ILE A 864 47.92 20.09 -5.75
N GLY A 865 47.48 19.72 -6.97
CA GLY A 865 47.70 18.41 -7.56
C GLY A 865 46.44 17.78 -8.11
#